data_aba3caa943d89f81889845fd8440b792
#
_entry.id   aba3caa943d89f81889845fd8440b792
#
_cell.length_a   1.000
_cell.length_b   1.000
_cell.length_c   1.000
_cell.angle_alpha   90.00
_cell.angle_beta   90.00
_cell.angle_gamma   90.00
#
_symmetry.space_group_name_H-M   'P 1'
#
loop_
_entity.id
_entity.type
_entity.pdbx_description
1 polymer ?
#
loop_
_entity_poly.entity_id
_entity_poly.type
_entity_poly.pdbx_seq_one_letter_code
_entity_poly.pdbx_strand_id
1 'polypeptide(L)'
;VEKHIYLFSELDQAEVFVGKDWEAVRGLLGGKGANLADMTRLGVPVPPGFTATTRACNAYLAAGGEFPEGFWEQELEALAELESATGKVFGDPSKPLLLSCRSGAKFSMPGMMDTVLNLGLNDEIAEGIAESTGDARFAYDLYRRLLHMFGSVVLNIADHHFESVLERTRAAAGVKLDGELGGEHWKSVVEAYKGVVRTFSGSDFPSDPRDQLRRATEAVFRSWNGRRAIDYRNAAGIPHDLGTAVNVQTMVFGNLGEGSATGVCMSRDGNTGEAELEGDYLENAQGEDVVAGIRATDPISALQERAPSLYDELVEIARRLEAHHRNMQDMEFTIERGKLWLLQTRDGKRTAEAEVRIAVDMADEGLISREEALRRVTPAQVDVFLHPKLDSKAVRGIEPLAQGLAVSPGAAVGQVVFDADTAERLGGGDGRAVVLVRPDTKPDDVHGMLAAKGILTSRGGRTSHAALVARQFGKPAVVGVAEMEIDLVARELRVGDTVLSEGDWVSLDGTRGVVYAGELPTVVADLDNPFLAKLLSWADDVRTLGVRANADYPRDAERARKYGAEGIGLCRTEHMFFEADRLPLVQRMIMATDSTERDAALEALLPLQRGDFDGLLRAMHGLPVIIRLIDPPLHEFLPAHDELIKEMADLKVRLQHFHTLSEVDGALEELRTKQRYLERVEALREENPMLGTRGVRLGMLIPGLVRMQVRAVFEAACACARDGVDVHPEVMIPLVAHVAELRVMRAALEEEAQSVMAEQGIEVPYHFGTMIEIPRAAVTAAELATEAEFFSFGTNDLTQTTFGISRDDAEQGFLVEYLGRGILAKNPFETIDREGVGQLMAWAVERGKAARPDLEVGICGEHGGDPGSIALCHELRLDYVSCSPFRVPIARLAAAHAALEEANAS
;
A
#
# COMPACT_ATOMS: atom_id res chain seq x y z
N VAL A 1 -35.11 -32.04 12.15
CA VAL A 1 -33.82 -31.72 12.74
C VAL A 1 -33.06 -30.88 11.70
N GLU A 2 -32.46 -29.79 12.11
CA GLU A 2 -31.63 -28.95 11.24
C GLU A 2 -30.40 -29.75 10.79
N LYS A 3 -29.96 -29.57 9.51
CA LYS A 3 -28.76 -30.21 9.01
C LYS A 3 -27.53 -29.39 9.44
N HIS A 4 -26.69 -30.02 10.26
CA HIS A 4 -25.49 -29.42 10.83
C HIS A 4 -24.20 -29.87 10.17
N ILE A 5 -24.24 -31.06 9.52
CA ILE A 5 -23.07 -31.72 8.93
C ILE A 5 -23.28 -31.85 7.40
N TYR A 6 -22.28 -31.50 6.61
CA TYR A 6 -22.28 -31.69 5.17
C TYR A 6 -21.00 -32.42 4.73
N LEU A 7 -21.17 -33.54 4.01
CA LEU A 7 -20.04 -34.20 3.34
C LEU A 7 -19.44 -33.26 2.27
N PHE A 8 -18.17 -33.40 1.93
CA PHE A 8 -17.58 -32.61 0.86
C PHE A 8 -18.25 -32.87 -0.50
N SER A 9 -18.89 -34.02 -0.67
CA SER A 9 -19.71 -34.36 -1.85
C SER A 9 -21.10 -33.70 -1.86
N GLU A 10 -21.54 -33.06 -0.78
CA GLU A 10 -22.89 -32.50 -0.64
C GLU A 10 -22.96 -30.97 -0.81
N LEU A 11 -22.03 -30.36 -1.56
CA LEU A 11 -21.99 -28.92 -1.80
C LEU A 11 -23.31 -28.40 -2.37
N ASP A 12 -23.93 -29.14 -3.30
CA ASP A 12 -25.22 -28.75 -3.91
C ASP A 12 -26.34 -28.61 -2.87
N GLN A 13 -26.33 -29.44 -1.80
CA GLN A 13 -27.29 -29.33 -0.70
C GLN A 13 -27.06 -28.07 0.12
N ALA A 14 -25.79 -27.71 0.39
CA ALA A 14 -25.45 -26.47 1.06
C ALA A 14 -25.86 -25.24 0.24
N GLU A 15 -25.61 -25.25 -1.07
CA GLU A 15 -26.04 -24.21 -2.00
C GLU A 15 -27.56 -24.03 -2.02
N VAL A 16 -28.32 -25.09 -2.05
CA VAL A 16 -29.80 -25.05 -1.98
C VAL A 16 -30.26 -24.45 -0.66
N PHE A 17 -29.59 -24.77 0.43
CA PHE A 17 -29.97 -24.29 1.76
C PHE A 17 -29.75 -22.78 1.92
N VAL A 18 -28.67 -22.20 1.36
CA VAL A 18 -28.35 -20.78 1.51
C VAL A 18 -28.71 -19.93 0.31
N GLY A 19 -29.32 -20.48 -0.78
CA GLY A 19 -29.78 -19.74 -1.95
C GLY A 19 -28.77 -19.57 -3.06
N LYS A 20 -27.77 -20.48 -3.18
CA LYS A 20 -26.74 -20.50 -4.25
C LYS A 20 -25.78 -19.30 -4.29
N ASP A 21 -25.78 -18.48 -3.27
CA ASP A 21 -24.77 -17.43 -3.12
C ASP A 21 -23.49 -18.03 -2.51
N TRP A 22 -22.37 -17.90 -3.24
CA TRP A 22 -21.07 -18.45 -2.82
C TRP A 22 -20.59 -17.89 -1.49
N GLU A 23 -20.81 -16.59 -1.24
CA GLU A 23 -20.45 -15.96 0.02
C GLU A 23 -21.32 -16.47 1.19
N ALA A 24 -22.57 -16.84 0.92
CA ALA A 24 -23.42 -17.49 1.91
C ALA A 24 -23.01 -18.95 2.15
N VAL A 25 -22.57 -19.68 1.11
CA VAL A 25 -21.97 -21.03 1.26
C VAL A 25 -20.71 -20.97 2.12
N ARG A 26 -19.81 -20.02 1.83
CA ARG A 26 -18.62 -19.79 2.67
C ARG A 26 -18.98 -19.35 4.09
N GLY A 27 -20.09 -18.64 4.25
CA GLY A 27 -20.65 -18.29 5.55
C GLY A 27 -21.11 -19.52 6.34
N LEU A 28 -21.67 -20.54 5.69
CA LEU A 28 -22.19 -21.78 6.31
C LEU A 28 -21.08 -22.80 6.57
N LEU A 29 -20.25 -23.10 5.55
CA LEU A 29 -19.25 -24.16 5.59
C LEU A 29 -17.86 -23.67 6.01
N GLY A 30 -17.71 -22.33 6.20
CA GLY A 30 -16.41 -21.71 6.31
C GLY A 30 -15.64 -21.72 4.99
N GLY A 31 -14.62 -20.89 4.87
CA GLY A 31 -13.82 -20.81 3.64
C GLY A 31 -13.13 -22.13 3.29
N LYS A 32 -12.56 -22.83 4.27
CA LYS A 32 -11.87 -24.10 4.04
C LYS A 32 -12.84 -25.22 3.63
N GLY A 33 -13.96 -25.36 4.35
CA GLY A 33 -14.95 -26.40 4.04
C GLY A 33 -15.60 -26.19 2.68
N ALA A 34 -15.97 -24.96 2.35
CA ALA A 34 -16.50 -24.61 1.03
C ALA A 34 -15.53 -24.97 -0.11
N ASN A 35 -14.24 -24.60 0.02
CA ASN A 35 -13.23 -24.91 -0.99
C ASN A 35 -12.94 -26.41 -1.11
N LEU A 36 -12.92 -27.17 -0.01
CA LEU A 36 -12.77 -28.64 -0.05
C LEU A 36 -13.95 -29.31 -0.77
N ALA A 37 -15.17 -28.86 -0.50
CA ALA A 37 -16.37 -29.37 -1.18
C ALA A 37 -16.37 -28.99 -2.68
N ASP A 38 -15.95 -27.77 -3.02
CA ASP A 38 -15.86 -27.30 -4.40
C ASP A 38 -14.79 -28.07 -5.20
N MET A 39 -13.59 -28.28 -4.64
CA MET A 39 -12.56 -29.14 -5.23
C MET A 39 -13.07 -30.57 -5.45
N THR A 40 -13.83 -31.11 -4.50
CA THR A 40 -14.44 -32.45 -4.63
C THR A 40 -15.42 -32.48 -5.78
N ARG A 41 -16.29 -31.48 -5.93
CA ARG A 41 -17.23 -31.33 -7.05
C ARG A 41 -16.49 -31.22 -8.39
N LEU A 42 -15.36 -30.54 -8.42
CA LEU A 42 -14.50 -30.45 -9.61
C LEU A 42 -13.78 -31.76 -9.93
N GLY A 43 -13.87 -32.80 -9.08
CA GLY A 43 -13.17 -34.07 -9.27
C GLY A 43 -11.66 -33.97 -9.03
N VAL A 44 -11.22 -32.98 -8.27
CA VAL A 44 -9.83 -32.90 -7.75
C VAL A 44 -9.67 -34.00 -6.67
N PRO A 45 -8.53 -34.68 -6.57
CA PRO A 45 -8.31 -35.71 -5.58
C PRO A 45 -8.20 -35.11 -4.16
N VAL A 46 -9.35 -35.00 -3.50
CA VAL A 46 -9.46 -34.51 -2.10
C VAL A 46 -9.70 -35.71 -1.19
N PRO A 47 -8.98 -35.85 -0.08
CA PRO A 47 -9.31 -36.90 0.91
C PRO A 47 -10.74 -36.73 1.41
N PRO A 48 -11.56 -37.80 1.49
CA PRO A 48 -12.93 -37.69 1.93
C PRO A 48 -13.08 -37.04 3.31
N GLY A 49 -14.15 -36.26 3.50
CA GLY A 49 -14.39 -35.53 4.73
C GLY A 49 -15.77 -34.90 4.77
N PHE A 50 -16.05 -34.25 5.88
CA PHE A 50 -17.26 -33.48 6.10
C PHE A 50 -16.98 -32.18 6.86
N THR A 51 -17.94 -31.26 6.79
CA THR A 51 -17.90 -29.99 7.50
C THR A 51 -19.05 -29.87 8.47
N ALA A 52 -18.76 -29.64 9.76
CA ALA A 52 -19.72 -29.14 10.74
C ALA A 52 -19.85 -27.63 10.57
N THR A 53 -21.07 -27.12 10.44
CA THR A 53 -21.37 -25.74 10.02
C THR A 53 -21.03 -24.67 11.06
N THR A 54 -20.82 -23.45 10.61
CA THR A 54 -20.69 -22.26 11.50
C THR A 54 -21.94 -22.04 12.37
N ARG A 55 -23.13 -22.41 11.85
CA ARG A 55 -24.38 -22.34 12.61
C ARG A 55 -24.37 -23.30 13.81
N ALA A 56 -23.86 -24.53 13.63
CA ALA A 56 -23.68 -25.48 14.73
C ALA A 56 -22.71 -24.90 15.78
N CYS A 57 -21.63 -24.26 15.37
CA CYS A 57 -20.72 -23.57 16.28
C CYS A 57 -21.43 -22.48 17.10
N ASN A 58 -22.16 -21.60 16.44
CA ASN A 58 -22.89 -20.55 17.13
C ASN A 58 -23.95 -21.10 18.09
N ALA A 59 -24.67 -22.15 17.69
CA ALA A 59 -25.62 -22.83 18.57
C ALA A 59 -24.93 -23.46 19.79
N TYR A 60 -23.79 -24.15 19.60
CA TYR A 60 -22.98 -24.72 20.66
C TYR A 60 -22.48 -23.66 21.66
N LEU A 61 -21.97 -22.53 21.15
CA LEU A 61 -21.50 -21.44 22.01
C LEU A 61 -22.64 -20.76 22.78
N ALA A 62 -23.81 -20.58 22.14
CA ALA A 62 -25.00 -20.02 22.76
C ALA A 62 -25.60 -20.93 23.81
N ALA A 63 -25.50 -22.26 23.64
CA ALA A 63 -25.95 -23.27 24.60
C ALA A 63 -24.97 -23.52 25.76
N GLY A 64 -23.89 -22.72 25.87
CA GLY A 64 -22.91 -22.86 26.95
C GLY A 64 -22.01 -24.09 26.82
N GLY A 65 -21.83 -24.61 25.59
CA GLY A 65 -20.94 -25.73 25.28
C GLY A 65 -21.67 -27.07 25.14
N GLU A 66 -22.97 -27.07 24.87
CA GLU A 66 -23.74 -28.27 24.53
C GLU A 66 -24.02 -28.30 23.02
N PHE A 67 -23.84 -29.44 22.36
CA PHE A 67 -24.17 -29.62 20.96
C PHE A 67 -25.67 -29.43 20.70
N PRO A 68 -26.06 -28.80 19.57
CA PRO A 68 -27.45 -28.72 19.18
C PRO A 68 -28.04 -30.12 18.91
N GLU A 69 -29.35 -30.20 19.02
CA GLU A 69 -30.10 -31.48 18.87
C GLU A 69 -29.80 -32.17 17.54
N GLY A 70 -29.42 -33.45 17.57
CA GLY A 70 -29.11 -34.24 16.40
C GLY A 70 -27.73 -34.00 15.79
N PHE A 71 -26.91 -33.13 16.37
CA PHE A 71 -25.57 -32.83 15.84
C PHE A 71 -24.64 -34.05 15.90
N TRP A 72 -24.54 -34.66 17.06
CA TRP A 72 -23.63 -35.79 17.27
C TRP A 72 -24.03 -37.03 16.44
N GLU A 73 -25.33 -37.30 16.34
CA GLU A 73 -25.85 -38.34 15.46
C GLU A 73 -25.47 -38.12 14.00
N GLN A 74 -25.61 -36.88 13.48
CA GLN A 74 -25.21 -36.53 12.13
C GLN A 74 -23.68 -36.65 11.93
N GLU A 75 -22.87 -36.32 12.94
CA GLU A 75 -21.41 -36.48 12.87
C GLU A 75 -21.00 -37.94 12.76
N LEU A 76 -21.69 -38.82 13.52
CA LEU A 76 -21.46 -40.27 13.43
C LEU A 76 -21.96 -40.87 12.11
N GLU A 77 -23.09 -40.41 11.57
CA GLU A 77 -23.56 -40.81 10.23
C GLU A 77 -22.54 -40.39 9.14
N ALA A 78 -22.04 -39.16 9.17
CA ALA A 78 -21.01 -38.69 8.24
C ALA A 78 -19.71 -39.51 8.39
N LEU A 79 -19.33 -39.89 9.61
CA LEU A 79 -18.19 -40.79 9.86
C LEU A 79 -18.37 -42.16 9.22
N ALA A 80 -19.58 -42.76 9.30
CA ALA A 80 -19.86 -44.03 8.65
C ALA A 80 -19.75 -43.93 7.09
N GLU A 81 -20.14 -42.81 6.53
CA GLU A 81 -19.93 -42.55 5.09
C GLU A 81 -18.44 -42.48 4.73
N LEU A 82 -17.59 -41.87 5.56
CA LEU A 82 -16.13 -41.86 5.36
C LEU A 82 -15.53 -43.27 5.47
N GLU A 83 -15.99 -44.08 6.42
CA GLU A 83 -15.57 -45.46 6.55
C GLU A 83 -15.93 -46.28 5.28
N SER A 84 -17.15 -46.08 4.75
CA SER A 84 -17.60 -46.70 3.50
C SER A 84 -16.76 -46.27 2.30
N ALA A 85 -16.50 -44.96 2.17
CA ALA A 85 -15.73 -44.38 1.06
C ALA A 85 -14.26 -44.81 1.06
N THR A 86 -13.67 -45.02 2.22
CA THR A 86 -12.23 -45.32 2.34
C THR A 86 -11.95 -46.83 2.52
N GLY A 87 -12.93 -47.60 2.90
CA GLY A 87 -12.78 -49.01 3.28
C GLY A 87 -11.96 -49.20 4.57
N LYS A 88 -11.75 -48.13 5.36
CA LYS A 88 -11.08 -48.11 6.66
C LYS A 88 -12.12 -47.87 7.74
N VAL A 89 -11.85 -48.24 8.98
CA VAL A 89 -12.77 -48.13 10.10
C VAL A 89 -12.15 -47.35 11.26
N PHE A 90 -12.89 -46.37 11.78
CA PHE A 90 -12.43 -45.51 12.87
C PHE A 90 -12.47 -46.32 14.20
N GLY A 91 -11.28 -46.59 14.71
CA GLY A 91 -11.12 -47.43 15.92
C GLY A 91 -10.82 -48.91 15.67
N ASP A 92 -10.63 -49.36 14.42
CA ASP A 92 -10.24 -50.73 14.09
C ASP A 92 -8.71 -50.79 13.86
N PRO A 93 -7.96 -51.58 14.67
CA PRO A 93 -6.52 -51.69 14.50
C PRO A 93 -6.07 -52.39 13.21
N SER A 94 -6.95 -53.18 12.57
CA SER A 94 -6.64 -53.93 11.36
C SER A 94 -6.73 -53.05 10.07
N LYS A 95 -7.64 -52.06 10.07
CA LYS A 95 -7.85 -51.12 8.96
C LYS A 95 -8.12 -49.71 9.50
N PRO A 96 -7.17 -49.10 10.14
CA PRO A 96 -7.41 -47.88 10.89
C PRO A 96 -7.73 -46.69 9.99
N LEU A 97 -8.87 -46.04 10.25
CA LEU A 97 -9.17 -44.71 9.74
C LEU A 97 -8.64 -43.70 10.74
N LEU A 98 -7.79 -42.78 10.28
CA LEU A 98 -7.36 -41.61 11.07
C LEU A 98 -7.93 -40.34 10.48
N LEU A 99 -8.24 -39.38 11.33
CA LEU A 99 -8.91 -38.12 10.96
C LEU A 99 -8.13 -36.89 11.41
N SER A 100 -8.28 -35.83 10.68
CA SER A 100 -7.92 -34.46 11.10
C SER A 100 -9.18 -33.69 11.44
N CYS A 101 -9.12 -32.86 12.48
CA CYS A 101 -10.18 -31.93 12.85
C CYS A 101 -9.60 -30.49 12.76
N ARG A 102 -10.07 -29.71 11.80
CA ARG A 102 -9.50 -28.39 11.45
C ARG A 102 -10.57 -27.31 11.53
N SER A 103 -10.21 -26.16 12.09
CA SER A 103 -11.04 -24.96 12.03
C SER A 103 -11.17 -24.42 10.60
N GLY A 104 -12.32 -23.79 10.31
CA GLY A 104 -12.59 -23.22 8.99
C GLY A 104 -13.56 -22.04 9.07
N ALA A 105 -13.11 -20.87 9.53
CA ALA A 105 -13.92 -19.67 9.51
C ALA A 105 -14.12 -19.13 8.06
N LYS A 106 -15.12 -18.26 7.85
CA LYS A 106 -15.38 -17.62 6.57
C LYS A 106 -14.14 -16.86 6.05
N PHE A 107 -13.44 -16.18 6.95
CA PHE A 107 -12.20 -15.44 6.67
C PHE A 107 -11.00 -16.25 7.19
N SER A 108 -9.90 -16.23 6.42
CA SER A 108 -8.66 -16.89 6.85
C SER A 108 -8.04 -16.15 8.04
N MET A 109 -7.80 -16.86 9.13
CA MET A 109 -7.18 -16.37 10.35
C MET A 109 -5.98 -17.26 10.70
N PRO A 110 -4.82 -17.12 10.02
CA PRO A 110 -3.69 -18.03 10.15
C PRO A 110 -3.14 -18.09 11.58
N GLY A 111 -3.01 -19.33 12.13
CA GLY A 111 -2.47 -19.53 13.48
C GLY A 111 -3.35 -19.08 14.65
N MET A 112 -4.57 -18.55 14.37
CA MET A 112 -5.45 -18.03 15.42
C MET A 112 -6.42 -19.07 15.99
N MET A 113 -6.66 -20.17 15.27
CA MET A 113 -7.60 -21.22 15.66
C MET A 113 -6.96 -22.60 15.57
N ASP A 114 -7.53 -23.54 16.28
CA ASP A 114 -6.92 -24.82 16.59
C ASP A 114 -7.14 -25.90 15.52
N THR A 115 -6.22 -26.85 15.48
CA THR A 115 -6.24 -28.07 14.63
C THR A 115 -5.80 -29.26 15.47
N VAL A 116 -6.43 -30.40 15.26
CA VAL A 116 -6.02 -31.68 15.86
C VAL A 116 -5.88 -32.71 14.75
N LEU A 117 -4.70 -33.32 14.64
CA LEU A 117 -4.37 -34.33 13.62
C LEU A 117 -4.30 -35.71 14.24
N ASN A 118 -4.38 -36.74 13.39
CA ASN A 118 -4.20 -38.14 13.73
C ASN A 118 -5.23 -38.67 14.77
N LEU A 119 -6.43 -38.07 14.84
CA LEU A 119 -7.53 -38.59 15.69
C LEU A 119 -7.83 -40.05 15.32
N GLY A 120 -8.10 -40.83 16.30
CA GLY A 120 -8.38 -42.28 16.16
C GLY A 120 -7.26 -43.17 16.70
N LEU A 121 -6.10 -42.61 17.07
CA LEU A 121 -5.00 -43.39 17.64
C LEU A 121 -5.20 -43.69 19.13
N ASN A 122 -4.90 -44.91 19.47
CA ASN A 122 -4.69 -45.42 20.83
C ASN A 122 -3.58 -46.48 20.77
N ASP A 123 -3.33 -47.19 21.89
CA ASP A 123 -2.25 -48.15 21.95
C ASP A 123 -2.42 -49.30 20.95
N GLU A 124 -3.66 -49.85 20.86
CA GLU A 124 -3.98 -50.99 19.99
C GLU A 124 -3.87 -50.61 18.52
N ILE A 125 -4.32 -49.41 18.15
CA ILE A 125 -4.30 -48.89 16.79
C ILE A 125 -2.87 -48.54 16.37
N ALA A 126 -2.07 -47.95 17.27
CA ALA A 126 -0.66 -47.66 16.98
C ALA A 126 0.15 -48.93 16.75
N GLU A 127 -0.09 -49.98 17.56
CA GLU A 127 0.52 -51.30 17.34
C GLU A 127 0.09 -51.94 16.02
N GLY A 128 -1.23 -51.88 15.70
CA GLY A 128 -1.77 -52.38 14.42
C GLY A 128 -1.15 -51.67 13.20
N ILE A 129 -0.93 -50.37 13.29
CA ILE A 129 -0.25 -49.57 12.21
C ILE A 129 1.23 -49.99 12.11
N ALA A 130 1.93 -50.14 13.23
CA ALA A 130 3.32 -50.61 13.26
C ALA A 130 3.48 -52.00 12.63
N GLU A 131 2.57 -52.92 12.93
CA GLU A 131 2.58 -54.26 12.36
C GLU A 131 2.26 -54.25 10.84
N SER A 132 1.21 -53.55 10.45
CA SER A 132 0.75 -53.49 9.04
C SER A 132 1.69 -52.77 8.11
N THR A 133 2.38 -51.73 8.58
CA THR A 133 3.37 -50.96 7.79
C THR A 133 4.78 -51.53 7.89
N GLY A 134 5.11 -52.28 8.93
CA GLY A 134 6.47 -52.69 9.27
C GLY A 134 7.32 -51.53 9.82
N ASP A 135 6.71 -50.38 10.13
CA ASP A 135 7.38 -49.17 10.56
C ASP A 135 6.83 -48.63 11.90
N ALA A 136 7.42 -49.16 12.99
CA ALA A 136 7.08 -48.74 14.35
C ALA A 136 7.42 -47.25 14.60
N ARG A 137 8.44 -46.72 13.92
CA ARG A 137 8.81 -45.29 13.98
C ARG A 137 7.67 -44.43 13.49
N PHE A 138 7.11 -44.73 12.32
CA PHE A 138 5.98 -44.03 11.74
C PHE A 138 4.76 -44.05 12.69
N ALA A 139 4.37 -45.24 13.16
CA ALA A 139 3.18 -45.38 13.98
C ALA A 139 3.24 -44.61 15.32
N TYR A 140 4.40 -44.68 16.00
CA TYR A 140 4.54 -43.99 17.29
C TYR A 140 4.85 -42.50 17.16
N ASP A 141 5.45 -42.04 16.03
CA ASP A 141 5.54 -40.59 15.74
C ASP A 141 4.16 -39.97 15.51
N LEU A 142 3.25 -40.65 14.78
CA LEU A 142 1.87 -40.19 14.64
C LEU A 142 1.17 -40.09 15.99
N TYR A 143 1.36 -41.09 16.84
CA TYR A 143 0.68 -41.15 18.15
C TYR A 143 1.19 -40.05 19.11
N ARG A 144 2.51 -39.80 19.13
CA ARG A 144 3.04 -38.72 19.95
C ARG A 144 2.56 -37.35 19.48
N ARG A 145 2.42 -37.16 18.13
CA ARG A 145 1.87 -35.92 17.55
C ARG A 145 0.41 -35.71 17.99
N LEU A 146 -0.40 -36.76 17.96
CA LEU A 146 -1.76 -36.67 18.49
C LEU A 146 -1.76 -36.30 19.98
N LEU A 147 -0.97 -36.99 20.81
CA LEU A 147 -0.91 -36.72 22.24
C LEU A 147 -0.50 -35.28 22.55
N HIS A 148 0.46 -34.72 21.79
CA HIS A 148 0.89 -33.36 21.94
C HIS A 148 -0.22 -32.37 21.53
N MET A 149 -0.75 -32.49 20.32
CA MET A 149 -1.80 -31.58 19.84
C MET A 149 -3.09 -31.69 20.67
N PHE A 150 -3.53 -32.89 21.00
CA PHE A 150 -4.71 -33.08 21.83
C PHE A 150 -4.48 -32.54 23.27
N GLY A 151 -3.28 -32.73 23.79
CA GLY A 151 -2.89 -32.19 25.08
C GLY A 151 -2.91 -30.68 25.13
N SER A 152 -2.31 -30.01 24.13
CA SER A 152 -2.25 -28.57 24.08
C SER A 152 -3.59 -27.94 23.69
N VAL A 153 -4.25 -28.43 22.65
CA VAL A 153 -5.48 -27.83 22.10
C VAL A 153 -6.73 -28.20 22.90
N VAL A 154 -6.92 -29.48 23.21
CA VAL A 154 -8.16 -29.98 23.84
C VAL A 154 -8.10 -29.88 25.36
N LEU A 155 -6.94 -30.18 25.94
CA LEU A 155 -6.75 -30.24 27.39
C LEU A 155 -6.07 -29.01 27.98
N ASN A 156 -5.67 -28.04 27.13
CA ASN A 156 -4.99 -26.77 27.49
C ASN A 156 -3.70 -26.98 28.30
N ILE A 157 -2.91 -28.00 27.97
CA ILE A 157 -1.61 -28.29 28.58
C ILE A 157 -0.56 -27.47 27.82
N ALA A 158 0.31 -26.76 28.52
CA ALA A 158 1.32 -25.92 27.85
C ALA A 158 2.36 -26.76 27.09
N ASP A 159 2.69 -26.37 25.85
CA ASP A 159 3.54 -27.10 24.92
C ASP A 159 4.92 -27.44 25.48
N HIS A 160 5.52 -26.57 26.29
CA HIS A 160 6.85 -26.77 26.87
C HIS A 160 6.98 -28.06 27.72
N HIS A 161 5.85 -28.59 28.23
CA HIS A 161 5.87 -29.84 28.96
C HIS A 161 6.12 -31.06 28.05
N PHE A 162 5.59 -31.02 26.83
CA PHE A 162 5.83 -32.03 25.81
C PHE A 162 7.22 -31.88 25.20
N GLU A 163 7.60 -30.64 24.86
CA GLU A 163 8.92 -30.33 24.31
C GLU A 163 10.06 -30.76 25.21
N SER A 164 9.96 -30.52 26.52
CA SER A 164 10.95 -30.96 27.51
C SER A 164 11.16 -32.49 27.56
N VAL A 165 10.12 -33.30 27.28
CA VAL A 165 10.25 -34.73 27.15
C VAL A 165 11.04 -35.09 25.90
N LEU A 166 10.73 -34.47 24.78
CA LEU A 166 11.37 -34.73 23.51
C LEU A 166 12.86 -34.34 23.52
N GLU A 167 13.18 -33.17 24.09
CA GLU A 167 14.58 -32.72 24.28
C GLU A 167 15.39 -33.70 25.13
N ARG A 168 14.83 -34.17 26.21
CA ARG A 168 15.49 -35.19 27.06
C ARG A 168 15.69 -36.50 26.32
N THR A 169 14.73 -36.92 25.50
CA THR A 169 14.85 -38.17 24.72
C THR A 169 15.93 -38.03 23.65
N ARG A 170 16.00 -36.87 22.92
CA ARG A 170 17.07 -36.58 21.96
C ARG A 170 18.44 -36.62 22.62
N ALA A 171 18.57 -35.93 23.77
CA ALA A 171 19.82 -35.89 24.51
C ALA A 171 20.26 -37.28 24.99
N ALA A 172 19.32 -38.11 25.48
CA ALA A 172 19.61 -39.48 25.91
C ALA A 172 20.01 -40.41 24.74
N ALA A 173 19.41 -40.21 23.56
CA ALA A 173 19.73 -40.95 22.34
C ALA A 173 21.02 -40.44 21.65
N GLY A 174 21.54 -39.26 22.03
CA GLY A 174 22.72 -38.65 21.42
C GLY A 174 22.46 -38.12 20.01
N VAL A 175 21.22 -37.79 19.67
CA VAL A 175 20.80 -37.28 18.34
C VAL A 175 20.38 -35.80 18.41
N LYS A 176 20.44 -35.11 17.28
CA LYS A 176 20.08 -33.67 17.18
C LYS A 176 18.68 -33.49 16.59
N LEU A 177 18.27 -34.35 15.67
CA LEU A 177 17.01 -34.22 14.95
C LEU A 177 16.02 -35.34 15.34
N ASP A 178 14.76 -34.99 15.37
CA ASP A 178 13.65 -35.95 15.65
C ASP A 178 13.65 -37.11 14.65
N GLY A 179 14.02 -36.82 13.39
CA GLY A 179 14.14 -37.82 12.34
C GLY A 179 15.13 -38.93 12.59
N GLU A 180 16.07 -38.79 13.52
CA GLU A 180 17.08 -39.77 13.88
C GLU A 180 16.63 -40.74 15.01
N LEU A 181 15.47 -40.44 15.64
CA LEU A 181 14.89 -41.30 16.67
C LEU A 181 14.26 -42.56 16.06
N GLY A 182 14.58 -43.73 16.59
CA GLY A 182 13.96 -45.01 16.19
C GLY A 182 12.62 -45.28 16.88
N GLY A 183 11.92 -46.37 16.44
CA GLY A 183 10.58 -46.73 16.95
C GLY A 183 10.50 -46.94 18.46
N GLU A 184 11.52 -47.55 19.10
CA GLU A 184 11.55 -47.70 20.56
C GLU A 184 11.68 -46.36 21.30
N HIS A 185 12.42 -45.39 20.76
CA HIS A 185 12.48 -44.06 21.35
C HIS A 185 11.10 -43.39 21.30
N TRP A 186 10.43 -43.46 20.15
CA TRP A 186 9.08 -42.90 20.00
C TRP A 186 8.04 -43.58 20.89
N LYS A 187 8.11 -44.88 21.05
CA LYS A 187 7.26 -45.63 22.01
C LYS A 187 7.45 -45.12 23.45
N SER A 188 8.71 -44.86 23.81
CA SER A 188 9.05 -44.28 25.11
C SER A 188 8.55 -42.83 25.28
N VAL A 189 8.62 -42.02 24.21
CA VAL A 189 8.06 -40.66 24.21
C VAL A 189 6.53 -40.69 24.37
N VAL A 190 5.82 -41.56 23.68
CA VAL A 190 4.37 -41.78 23.83
C VAL A 190 3.99 -42.05 25.29
N GLU A 191 4.68 -42.97 25.96
CA GLU A 191 4.42 -43.27 27.36
C GLU A 191 4.69 -42.06 28.27
N ALA A 192 5.77 -41.34 28.02
CA ALA A 192 6.06 -40.11 28.78
C ALA A 192 5.00 -39.01 28.53
N TYR A 193 4.52 -38.83 27.30
CA TYR A 193 3.45 -37.90 26.97
C TYR A 193 2.11 -38.23 27.62
N LYS A 194 1.75 -39.51 27.69
CA LYS A 194 0.59 -39.97 28.53
C LYS A 194 0.76 -39.56 29.98
N GLY A 195 2.01 -39.69 30.50
CA GLY A 195 2.34 -39.24 31.85
C GLY A 195 2.14 -37.72 32.03
N VAL A 196 2.54 -36.92 31.03
CA VAL A 196 2.27 -35.47 31.00
C VAL A 196 0.77 -35.19 31.01
N VAL A 197 0.00 -35.86 30.13
CA VAL A 197 -1.45 -35.68 30.05
C VAL A 197 -2.09 -35.99 31.40
N ARG A 198 -1.79 -37.14 32.00
CA ARG A 198 -2.32 -37.51 33.31
C ARG A 198 -1.97 -36.53 34.43
N THR A 199 -0.75 -36.03 34.43
CA THR A 199 -0.26 -35.08 35.45
C THR A 199 -0.96 -33.75 35.40
N PHE A 200 -1.16 -33.20 34.22
CA PHE A 200 -1.66 -31.83 34.04
C PHE A 200 -3.17 -31.75 33.80
N SER A 201 -3.82 -32.78 33.22
CA SER A 201 -5.28 -32.81 33.06
C SER A 201 -6.02 -33.53 34.22
N GLY A 202 -5.32 -34.31 35.04
CA GLY A 202 -5.91 -35.11 36.09
C GLY A 202 -6.66 -36.37 35.60
N SER A 203 -6.61 -36.70 34.31
CA SER A 203 -7.24 -37.86 33.67
C SER A 203 -6.31 -38.50 32.64
N ASP A 204 -6.56 -39.75 32.33
CA ASP A 204 -5.86 -40.44 31.25
C ASP A 204 -6.28 -39.87 29.87
N PHE A 205 -5.40 -40.04 28.89
CA PHE A 205 -5.74 -39.72 27.48
C PHE A 205 -6.91 -40.61 27.02
N PRO A 206 -7.94 -40.07 26.35
CA PRO A 206 -9.09 -40.83 25.92
C PRO A 206 -8.71 -41.94 24.92
N SER A 207 -8.94 -43.20 25.31
CA SER A 207 -8.67 -44.35 24.44
C SER A 207 -9.76 -44.64 23.40
N ASP A 208 -11.00 -44.13 23.63
CA ASP A 208 -12.08 -44.20 22.64
C ASP A 208 -11.91 -43.16 21.55
N PRO A 209 -11.70 -43.56 20.28
CA PRO A 209 -11.60 -42.63 19.16
C PRO A 209 -12.80 -41.70 18.99
N ARG A 210 -14.00 -42.15 19.30
CA ARG A 210 -15.22 -41.29 19.19
C ARG A 210 -15.24 -40.20 20.25
N ASP A 211 -14.74 -40.48 21.46
CA ASP A 211 -14.56 -39.46 22.50
C ASP A 211 -13.47 -38.43 22.09
N GLN A 212 -12.40 -38.90 21.44
CA GLN A 212 -11.37 -38.00 20.87
C GLN A 212 -11.97 -37.04 19.83
N LEU A 213 -12.77 -37.56 18.86
CA LEU A 213 -13.41 -36.76 17.82
C LEU A 213 -14.37 -35.72 18.45
N ARG A 214 -15.23 -36.14 19.36
CA ARG A 214 -16.18 -35.29 20.06
C ARG A 214 -15.47 -34.12 20.75
N ARG A 215 -14.44 -34.40 21.56
CA ARG A 215 -13.70 -33.37 22.30
C ARG A 215 -12.89 -32.45 21.35
N ALA A 216 -12.38 -32.98 20.26
CA ALA A 216 -11.69 -32.16 19.25
C ALA A 216 -12.65 -31.17 18.57
N THR A 217 -13.85 -31.63 18.17
CA THR A 217 -14.91 -30.76 17.62
C THR A 217 -15.31 -29.66 18.60
N GLU A 218 -15.52 -30.03 19.86
CA GLU A 218 -15.82 -29.07 20.94
C GLU A 218 -14.68 -28.02 21.11
N ALA A 219 -13.43 -28.46 21.09
CA ALA A 219 -12.27 -27.59 21.25
C ALA A 219 -12.15 -26.58 20.08
N VAL A 220 -12.35 -27.07 18.85
CA VAL A 220 -12.34 -26.19 17.68
C VAL A 220 -13.48 -25.15 17.74
N PHE A 221 -14.67 -25.48 18.12
CA PHE A 221 -15.76 -24.54 18.32
C PHE A 221 -15.43 -23.50 19.39
N ARG A 222 -14.84 -23.93 20.53
CA ARG A 222 -14.43 -23.02 21.61
C ARG A 222 -13.31 -22.05 21.16
N SER A 223 -12.42 -22.50 20.25
CA SER A 223 -11.29 -21.70 19.79
C SER A 223 -11.72 -20.39 19.11
N TRP A 224 -12.96 -20.32 18.58
CA TRP A 224 -13.53 -19.09 18.03
C TRP A 224 -13.53 -17.94 19.04
N ASN A 225 -13.80 -18.25 20.31
CA ASN A 225 -13.81 -17.29 21.41
C ASN A 225 -12.48 -17.26 22.20
N GLY A 226 -11.43 -17.89 21.68
CA GLY A 226 -10.09 -17.76 22.22
C GLY A 226 -9.54 -16.34 22.07
N ARG A 227 -8.72 -15.91 23.03
CA ARG A 227 -8.20 -14.53 23.07
C ARG A 227 -7.51 -14.14 21.76
N ARG A 228 -6.63 -14.98 21.21
CA ARG A 228 -5.93 -14.74 19.94
C ARG A 228 -6.90 -14.49 18.77
N ALA A 229 -7.97 -15.29 18.70
CA ALA A 229 -8.98 -15.15 17.64
C ALA A 229 -9.82 -13.89 17.81
N ILE A 230 -10.15 -13.48 19.03
CA ILE A 230 -10.86 -12.24 19.34
C ILE A 230 -10.00 -11.03 18.96
N ASP A 231 -8.74 -11.00 19.40
CA ASP A 231 -7.82 -9.90 19.14
C ASP A 231 -7.59 -9.72 17.63
N TYR A 232 -7.42 -10.81 16.89
CA TYR A 232 -7.30 -10.79 15.43
C TYR A 232 -8.56 -10.24 14.74
N ARG A 233 -9.76 -10.68 15.15
CA ARG A 233 -11.01 -10.18 14.58
C ARG A 233 -11.20 -8.70 14.85
N ASN A 234 -10.87 -8.22 16.04
CA ASN A 234 -10.92 -6.80 16.36
C ASN A 234 -9.97 -5.97 15.45
N ALA A 235 -8.75 -6.45 15.25
CA ALA A 235 -7.77 -5.80 14.40
C ALA A 235 -8.15 -5.83 12.90
N ALA A 236 -8.81 -6.90 12.46
CA ALA A 236 -9.20 -7.11 11.06
C ALA A 236 -10.63 -6.64 10.73
N GLY A 237 -11.38 -6.11 11.70
CA GLY A 237 -12.78 -5.69 11.52
C GLY A 237 -13.74 -6.82 11.18
N ILE A 238 -13.44 -8.06 11.65
CA ILE A 238 -14.28 -9.26 11.37
C ILE A 238 -15.37 -9.37 12.44
N PRO A 239 -16.66 -9.50 12.05
CA PRO A 239 -17.76 -9.69 12.99
C PRO A 239 -17.60 -10.92 13.89
N HIS A 240 -18.02 -10.81 15.15
CA HIS A 240 -17.87 -11.89 16.14
C HIS A 240 -18.92 -12.99 16.03
N ASP A 241 -20.03 -12.74 15.37
CA ASP A 241 -21.20 -13.62 15.22
C ASP A 241 -21.11 -14.62 14.06
N LEU A 242 -20.01 -14.57 13.28
CA LEU A 242 -19.83 -15.47 12.13
C LEU A 242 -19.62 -16.94 12.54
N GLY A 243 -18.96 -17.18 13.67
CA GLY A 243 -18.60 -18.54 14.09
C GLY A 243 -17.47 -19.17 13.26
N THR A 244 -17.09 -20.40 13.60
CA THR A 244 -16.18 -21.24 12.82
C THR A 244 -16.83 -22.54 12.43
N ALA A 245 -16.57 -23.03 11.21
CA ALA A 245 -16.86 -24.41 10.84
C ALA A 245 -15.75 -25.35 11.36
N VAL A 246 -16.06 -26.63 11.45
CA VAL A 246 -15.09 -27.70 11.72
C VAL A 246 -15.04 -28.63 10.53
N ASN A 247 -13.84 -28.80 9.97
CA ASN A 247 -13.60 -29.72 8.85
C ASN A 247 -12.95 -30.98 9.39
N VAL A 248 -13.67 -32.09 9.32
CA VAL A 248 -13.18 -33.44 9.66
C VAL A 248 -12.82 -34.13 8.35
N GLN A 249 -11.54 -34.49 8.19
CA GLN A 249 -11.02 -35.03 6.95
C GLN A 249 -10.16 -36.27 7.20
N THR A 250 -10.25 -37.25 6.32
CA THR A 250 -9.39 -38.43 6.31
C THR A 250 -7.92 -38.03 6.22
N MET A 251 -7.10 -38.57 7.10
CA MET A 251 -5.64 -38.38 7.03
C MET A 251 -5.03 -39.11 5.84
N VAL A 252 -4.11 -38.42 5.15
CA VAL A 252 -3.17 -38.95 4.15
C VAL A 252 -1.76 -38.59 4.57
N PHE A 253 -0.79 -39.45 4.27
CA PHE A 253 0.51 -39.40 4.92
C PHE A 253 1.65 -39.22 3.92
N GLY A 254 2.27 -38.04 3.96
CA GLY A 254 3.49 -37.72 3.21
C GLY A 254 4.75 -38.35 3.81
N ASN A 255 4.66 -38.98 4.98
CA ASN A 255 5.75 -39.63 5.69
C ASN A 255 5.61 -41.17 5.75
N LEU A 256 4.89 -41.77 4.80
CA LEU A 256 4.64 -43.22 4.73
C LEU A 256 5.70 -43.96 3.85
N GLY A 257 6.95 -43.55 3.94
CA GLY A 257 8.10 -44.16 3.25
C GLY A 257 8.28 -43.65 1.81
N GLU A 258 8.95 -44.49 1.01
CA GLU A 258 9.34 -44.14 -0.38
C GLU A 258 8.10 -43.80 -1.24
N GLY A 259 8.22 -42.77 -2.06
CA GLY A 259 7.14 -42.27 -2.90
C GLY A 259 6.09 -41.45 -2.17
N SER A 260 6.40 -41.02 -0.93
CA SER A 260 5.52 -40.15 -0.15
C SER A 260 6.19 -38.80 0.11
N ALA A 261 5.43 -37.72 0.01
CA ALA A 261 5.89 -36.34 0.19
C ALA A 261 4.72 -35.43 0.59
N THR A 262 5.03 -34.25 1.05
CA THR A 262 4.03 -33.18 1.26
C THR A 262 4.62 -31.86 0.81
N GLY A 263 3.75 -30.92 0.39
CA GLY A 263 4.22 -29.63 -0.09
C GLY A 263 3.14 -28.57 -0.18
N VAL A 264 3.60 -27.39 -0.48
CA VAL A 264 2.77 -26.22 -0.80
C VAL A 264 3.26 -25.63 -2.12
N CYS A 265 2.34 -25.26 -2.99
CA CYS A 265 2.70 -24.62 -4.24
C CYS A 265 1.63 -23.63 -4.69
N MET A 266 2.08 -22.60 -5.38
CA MET A 266 1.24 -21.64 -6.06
C MET A 266 1.14 -22.02 -7.54
N SER A 267 -0.02 -21.75 -8.14
CA SER A 267 -0.27 -22.04 -9.56
C SER A 267 0.51 -21.10 -10.50
N ARG A 268 1.00 -19.97 -9.98
CA ARG A 268 1.89 -19.00 -10.63
C ARG A 268 2.92 -18.52 -9.64
N ASP A 269 4.05 -18.03 -10.12
CA ASP A 269 5.05 -17.39 -9.25
C ASP A 269 4.46 -16.14 -8.57
N GLY A 270 4.36 -16.18 -7.26
CA GLY A 270 3.81 -15.09 -6.44
C GLY A 270 4.67 -13.82 -6.42
N ASN A 271 5.92 -13.87 -6.87
CA ASN A 271 6.84 -12.74 -6.93
C ASN A 271 6.87 -12.09 -8.32
N THR A 272 6.92 -12.91 -9.38
CA THR A 272 7.07 -12.45 -10.76
C THR A 272 5.78 -12.47 -11.57
N GLY A 273 4.80 -13.28 -11.15
CA GLY A 273 3.55 -13.52 -11.87
C GLY A 273 3.66 -14.50 -13.03
N GLU A 274 4.82 -15.16 -13.23
CA GLU A 274 5.02 -16.16 -14.27
C GLU A 274 4.08 -17.36 -14.11
N ALA A 275 3.56 -17.86 -15.24
CA ALA A 275 2.61 -18.99 -15.24
C ALA A 275 3.33 -20.34 -15.05
N GLU A 276 4.12 -20.43 -14.00
CA GLU A 276 4.86 -21.63 -13.59
C GLU A 276 4.55 -21.94 -12.12
N LEU A 277 4.52 -23.24 -11.76
CA LEU A 277 4.31 -23.63 -10.38
C LEU A 277 5.49 -23.13 -9.53
N GLU A 278 5.21 -22.41 -8.46
CA GLU A 278 6.20 -22.00 -7.46
C GLU A 278 5.85 -22.62 -6.11
N GLY A 279 6.81 -23.18 -5.41
CA GLY A 279 6.61 -23.71 -4.08
C GLY A 279 7.67 -24.71 -3.68
N ASP A 280 7.41 -25.32 -2.54
CA ASP A 280 8.33 -26.24 -1.90
C ASP A 280 7.64 -27.55 -1.52
N TYR A 281 8.39 -28.63 -1.55
CA TYR A 281 7.95 -29.92 -1.05
C TYR A 281 9.03 -30.61 -0.24
N LEU A 282 8.62 -31.57 0.57
CA LEU A 282 9.51 -32.33 1.44
C LEU A 282 9.16 -33.82 1.37
N GLU A 283 10.13 -34.65 0.97
CA GLU A 283 9.96 -36.09 0.93
C GLU A 283 9.92 -36.67 2.33
N ASN A 284 9.10 -37.68 2.51
CA ASN A 284 8.93 -38.42 3.75
C ASN A 284 8.69 -37.48 4.97
N ALA A 285 7.69 -36.60 4.86
CA ALA A 285 7.35 -35.58 5.85
C ALA A 285 5.84 -35.37 5.97
N GLN A 286 5.39 -34.77 7.07
CA GLN A 286 4.03 -34.26 7.23
C GLN A 286 3.97 -32.75 6.92
N GLY A 287 2.77 -32.22 6.62
CA GLY A 287 2.57 -30.82 6.27
C GLY A 287 3.13 -29.81 7.27
N GLU A 288 3.08 -30.14 8.56
CA GLU A 288 3.66 -29.34 9.64
C GLU A 288 5.19 -29.16 9.51
N ASP A 289 5.87 -30.19 9.02
CA ASP A 289 7.34 -30.18 8.89
C ASP A 289 7.80 -29.19 7.81
N VAL A 290 6.98 -28.97 6.78
CA VAL A 290 7.22 -27.96 5.72
C VAL A 290 7.06 -26.54 6.28
N VAL A 291 5.97 -26.29 7.03
CA VAL A 291 5.63 -24.98 7.56
C VAL A 291 6.58 -24.55 8.70
N ALA A 292 7.02 -25.52 9.50
CA ALA A 292 7.90 -25.25 10.64
C ALA A 292 9.37 -24.95 10.25
N GLY A 293 9.76 -25.19 8.98
CA GLY A 293 11.11 -24.92 8.50
C GLY A 293 12.23 -25.72 9.17
N ILE A 294 11.88 -26.84 9.83
CA ILE A 294 12.84 -27.67 10.59
C ILE A 294 13.80 -28.42 9.67
N ARG A 295 13.38 -28.73 8.46
CA ARG A 295 14.16 -29.43 7.42
C ARG A 295 14.23 -28.59 6.17
N ALA A 296 15.36 -28.64 5.45
CA ALA A 296 15.47 -28.00 4.14
C ALA A 296 14.49 -28.64 3.15
N THR A 297 13.69 -27.80 2.49
CA THR A 297 12.73 -28.19 1.46
C THR A 297 13.39 -28.23 0.08
N ASP A 298 12.85 -29.03 -0.82
CA ASP A 298 13.19 -29.01 -2.24
C ASP A 298 12.20 -28.12 -3.00
N PRO A 299 12.62 -27.35 -4.01
CA PRO A 299 11.71 -26.58 -4.84
C PRO A 299 10.79 -27.53 -5.64
N ILE A 300 9.55 -27.10 -5.86
CA ILE A 300 8.54 -27.91 -6.58
C ILE A 300 9.02 -28.35 -7.98
N SER A 301 9.88 -27.57 -8.63
CA SER A 301 10.50 -27.93 -9.92
C SER A 301 11.32 -29.22 -9.85
N ALA A 302 11.90 -29.58 -8.69
CA ALA A 302 12.64 -30.83 -8.55
C ALA A 302 11.71 -32.08 -8.61
N LEU A 303 10.42 -31.92 -8.33
CA LEU A 303 9.43 -32.99 -8.51
C LEU A 303 9.27 -33.38 -9.98
N GLN A 304 9.48 -32.43 -10.91
CA GLN A 304 9.42 -32.71 -12.36
C GLN A 304 10.48 -33.72 -12.78
N GLU A 305 11.67 -33.68 -12.18
CA GLU A 305 12.74 -34.63 -12.47
C GLU A 305 12.53 -35.97 -11.77
N ARG A 306 12.03 -35.94 -10.52
CA ARG A 306 11.89 -37.16 -9.67
C ARG A 306 10.63 -37.96 -9.94
N ALA A 307 9.51 -37.28 -10.19
CA ALA A 307 8.20 -37.87 -10.45
C ALA A 307 7.41 -37.11 -11.50
N PRO A 308 7.80 -37.13 -12.79
CA PRO A 308 7.21 -36.30 -13.85
C PRO A 308 5.66 -36.41 -13.94
N SER A 309 5.12 -37.60 -13.79
CA SER A 309 3.66 -37.82 -13.89
C SER A 309 2.87 -37.14 -12.76
N LEU A 310 3.42 -37.06 -11.57
CA LEU A 310 2.82 -36.37 -10.44
C LEU A 310 2.92 -34.84 -10.58
N TYR A 311 4.05 -34.38 -11.11
CA TYR A 311 4.21 -32.96 -11.45
C TYR A 311 3.22 -32.51 -12.52
N ASP A 312 3.06 -33.28 -13.60
CA ASP A 312 2.11 -33.00 -14.68
C ASP A 312 0.66 -33.00 -14.16
N GLU A 313 0.30 -33.96 -13.27
CA GLU A 313 -1.01 -33.99 -12.61
C GLU A 313 -1.25 -32.75 -11.76
N LEU A 314 -0.23 -32.30 -11.00
CA LEU A 314 -0.31 -31.10 -10.18
C LEU A 314 -0.48 -29.82 -11.03
N VAL A 315 0.23 -29.72 -12.17
CA VAL A 315 0.08 -28.63 -13.14
C VAL A 315 -1.34 -28.60 -13.73
N GLU A 316 -1.90 -29.76 -14.09
CA GLU A 316 -3.26 -29.85 -14.62
C GLU A 316 -4.30 -29.42 -13.57
N ILE A 317 -4.16 -29.88 -12.33
CA ILE A 317 -5.02 -29.46 -11.22
C ILE A 317 -4.93 -27.95 -10.99
N ALA A 318 -3.71 -27.40 -10.96
CA ALA A 318 -3.49 -25.97 -10.79
C ALA A 318 -4.22 -25.15 -11.86
N ARG A 319 -4.08 -25.50 -13.14
CA ARG A 319 -4.77 -24.85 -14.25
C ARG A 319 -6.30 -24.95 -14.12
N ARG A 320 -6.81 -26.12 -13.72
CA ARG A 320 -8.25 -26.32 -13.54
C ARG A 320 -8.80 -25.47 -12.39
N LEU A 321 -8.09 -25.36 -11.30
CA LEU A 321 -8.45 -24.51 -10.16
C LEU A 321 -8.38 -23.02 -10.54
N GLU A 322 -7.34 -22.57 -11.24
CA GLU A 322 -7.27 -21.20 -11.78
C GLU A 322 -8.44 -20.86 -12.69
N ALA A 323 -8.77 -21.74 -13.64
CA ALA A 323 -9.88 -21.51 -14.56
C ALA A 323 -11.23 -21.44 -13.83
N HIS A 324 -11.41 -22.25 -12.79
CA HIS A 324 -12.63 -22.27 -11.98
C HIS A 324 -12.77 -21.04 -11.09
N HIS A 325 -11.73 -20.74 -10.28
CA HIS A 325 -11.74 -19.60 -9.38
C HIS A 325 -11.39 -18.27 -10.07
N ARG A 326 -10.95 -18.34 -11.32
CA ARG A 326 -10.48 -17.19 -12.12
C ARG A 326 -9.41 -16.37 -11.41
N ASN A 327 -8.59 -17.03 -10.59
CA ASN A 327 -7.57 -16.40 -9.79
C ASN A 327 -6.43 -17.39 -9.51
N MET A 328 -5.21 -16.86 -9.31
CA MET A 328 -4.06 -17.62 -8.86
C MET A 328 -4.37 -18.35 -7.57
N GLN A 329 -3.98 -19.63 -7.49
CA GLN A 329 -4.26 -20.49 -6.36
C GLN A 329 -3.00 -20.88 -5.59
N ASP A 330 -3.11 -20.88 -4.26
CA ASP A 330 -2.17 -21.42 -3.31
C ASP A 330 -2.72 -22.78 -2.82
N MET A 331 -1.97 -23.85 -3.06
CA MET A 331 -2.43 -25.24 -2.88
C MET A 331 -1.54 -25.97 -1.89
N GLU A 332 -2.17 -26.67 -0.95
CA GLU A 332 -1.51 -27.62 -0.06
C GLU A 332 -1.78 -29.02 -0.58
N PHE A 333 -0.74 -29.83 -0.75
CA PHE A 333 -0.85 -31.19 -1.28
C PHE A 333 -0.03 -32.21 -0.48
N THR A 334 -0.44 -33.49 -0.60
CA THR A 334 0.32 -34.62 -0.06
C THR A 334 0.35 -35.74 -1.10
N ILE A 335 1.50 -36.34 -1.27
CA ILE A 335 1.71 -37.55 -2.07
C ILE A 335 1.83 -38.71 -1.08
N GLU A 336 0.90 -39.67 -1.16
CA GLU A 336 0.92 -40.88 -0.36
C GLU A 336 1.19 -42.07 -1.28
N ARG A 337 2.40 -42.64 -1.20
CA ARG A 337 2.82 -43.80 -2.02
C ARG A 337 2.51 -43.63 -3.53
N GLY A 338 2.90 -42.46 -4.08
CA GLY A 338 2.72 -42.15 -5.50
C GLY A 338 1.30 -41.69 -5.89
N LYS A 339 0.39 -41.46 -4.94
CA LYS A 339 -0.93 -40.90 -5.19
C LYS A 339 -1.00 -39.47 -4.66
N LEU A 340 -1.38 -38.53 -5.54
CA LEU A 340 -1.54 -37.13 -5.21
C LEU A 340 -2.88 -36.86 -4.53
N TRP A 341 -2.86 -35.99 -3.50
CA TRP A 341 -4.02 -35.52 -2.76
C TRP A 341 -3.91 -34.01 -2.51
N LEU A 342 -4.99 -33.27 -2.78
CA LEU A 342 -5.10 -31.85 -2.44
C LEU A 342 -5.80 -31.70 -1.09
N LEU A 343 -5.15 -30.98 -0.17
CA LEU A 343 -5.64 -30.76 1.19
C LEU A 343 -6.33 -29.43 1.40
N GLN A 344 -5.97 -28.41 0.57
CA GLN A 344 -6.53 -27.07 0.65
C GLN A 344 -6.20 -26.31 -0.64
N THR A 345 -7.09 -25.40 -1.04
CA THR A 345 -6.81 -24.32 -2.00
C THR A 345 -7.32 -22.99 -1.45
N ARG A 346 -6.64 -21.91 -1.84
CA ARG A 346 -7.03 -20.54 -1.55
C ARG A 346 -6.41 -19.59 -2.59
N ASP A 347 -6.91 -18.36 -2.63
CA ASP A 347 -6.30 -17.33 -3.47
C ASP A 347 -4.86 -17.06 -3.05
N GLY A 348 -3.95 -17.12 -3.99
CA GLY A 348 -2.51 -16.95 -3.77
C GLY A 348 -2.16 -15.52 -3.39
N LYS A 349 -1.35 -15.35 -2.34
CA LYS A 349 -0.75 -14.05 -2.00
C LYS A 349 0.38 -13.75 -2.97
N ARG A 350 0.48 -12.50 -3.39
CA ARG A 350 1.43 -12.08 -4.42
C ARG A 350 1.90 -10.65 -4.25
N THR A 351 3.01 -10.33 -4.86
CA THR A 351 3.55 -8.97 -4.93
C THR A 351 2.70 -8.09 -5.85
N ALA A 352 2.86 -6.76 -5.75
CA ALA A 352 2.20 -5.83 -6.67
C ALA A 352 2.59 -6.05 -8.13
N GLU A 353 3.84 -6.44 -8.39
CA GLU A 353 4.33 -6.75 -9.74
C GLU A 353 3.67 -8.00 -10.30
N ALA A 354 3.61 -9.05 -9.50
CA ALA A 354 2.93 -10.28 -9.87
C ALA A 354 1.43 -10.04 -10.07
N GLU A 355 0.77 -9.22 -9.22
CA GLU A 355 -0.64 -8.87 -9.40
C GLU A 355 -0.92 -8.25 -10.76
N VAL A 356 -0.15 -7.22 -11.14
CA VAL A 356 -0.31 -6.54 -12.44
C VAL A 356 -0.10 -7.51 -13.59
N ARG A 357 0.95 -8.33 -13.55
CA ARG A 357 1.24 -9.32 -14.59
C ARG A 357 0.15 -10.37 -14.66
N ILE A 358 -0.24 -10.97 -13.55
CA ILE A 358 -1.28 -12.01 -13.49
C ILE A 358 -2.63 -11.48 -14.00
N ALA A 359 -3.01 -10.26 -13.63
CA ALA A 359 -4.25 -9.65 -14.10
C ALA A 359 -4.25 -9.48 -15.65
N VAL A 360 -3.12 -9.04 -16.22
CA VAL A 360 -2.96 -8.88 -17.66
C VAL A 360 -2.92 -10.23 -18.37
N ASP A 361 -2.12 -11.19 -17.89
CA ASP A 361 -1.98 -12.51 -18.49
C ASP A 361 -3.32 -13.26 -18.47
N MET A 362 -4.04 -13.25 -17.32
CA MET A 362 -5.36 -13.90 -17.23
C MET A 362 -6.42 -13.28 -18.16
N ALA A 363 -6.33 -11.96 -18.40
CA ALA A 363 -7.21 -11.31 -19.37
C ALA A 363 -6.84 -11.70 -20.82
N ASP A 364 -5.55 -11.80 -21.14
CA ASP A 364 -5.08 -12.27 -22.46
C ASP A 364 -5.41 -13.74 -22.71
N GLU A 365 -5.35 -14.58 -21.68
CA GLU A 365 -5.77 -15.98 -21.69
C GLU A 365 -7.30 -16.15 -21.78
N GLY A 366 -8.08 -15.07 -21.60
CA GLY A 366 -9.54 -15.09 -21.64
C GLY A 366 -10.19 -15.67 -20.38
N LEU A 367 -9.44 -15.81 -19.29
CA LEU A 367 -9.96 -16.29 -18.00
C LEU A 367 -10.80 -15.22 -17.29
N ILE A 368 -10.43 -13.95 -17.46
CA ILE A 368 -11.15 -12.79 -16.92
C ILE A 368 -11.34 -11.74 -18.02
N SER A 369 -12.24 -10.77 -17.79
CA SER A 369 -12.36 -9.62 -18.69
C SER A 369 -11.30 -8.55 -18.37
N ARG A 370 -11.08 -7.59 -19.28
CA ARG A 370 -10.19 -6.44 -19.05
C ARG A 370 -10.69 -5.57 -17.90
N GLU A 371 -11.99 -5.39 -17.78
CA GLU A 371 -12.61 -4.64 -16.68
C GLU A 371 -12.36 -5.34 -15.33
N GLU A 372 -12.43 -6.65 -15.29
CA GLU A 372 -12.10 -7.43 -14.11
C GLU A 372 -10.61 -7.31 -13.75
N ALA A 373 -9.71 -7.37 -14.75
CA ALA A 373 -8.28 -7.16 -14.55
C ALA A 373 -7.99 -5.77 -13.96
N LEU A 374 -8.65 -4.73 -14.48
CA LEU A 374 -8.54 -3.37 -13.95
C LEU A 374 -9.00 -3.30 -12.49
N ARG A 375 -10.14 -3.92 -12.12
CA ARG A 375 -10.67 -3.89 -10.74
C ARG A 375 -9.76 -4.61 -9.74
N ARG A 376 -9.01 -5.62 -10.16
CA ARG A 376 -8.11 -6.38 -9.28
C ARG A 376 -6.88 -5.61 -8.86
N VAL A 377 -6.33 -4.83 -9.78
CA VAL A 377 -5.14 -4.03 -9.50
C VAL A 377 -5.55 -2.74 -8.81
N THR A 378 -5.05 -2.53 -7.61
CA THR A 378 -5.34 -1.32 -6.84
C THR A 378 -4.38 -0.17 -7.19
N PRO A 379 -4.80 1.10 -7.03
CA PRO A 379 -3.91 2.24 -7.18
C PRO A 379 -2.65 2.17 -6.31
N ALA A 380 -2.76 1.63 -5.09
CA ALA A 380 -1.63 1.43 -4.19
C ALA A 380 -0.61 0.40 -4.74
N GLN A 381 -1.05 -0.61 -5.48
CA GLN A 381 -0.14 -1.56 -6.14
C GLN A 381 0.59 -0.91 -7.32
N VAL A 382 -0.06 -0.01 -8.05
CA VAL A 382 0.60 0.80 -9.10
C VAL A 382 1.65 1.73 -8.50
N ASP A 383 1.38 2.32 -7.35
CA ASP A 383 2.33 3.21 -6.64
C ASP A 383 3.68 2.51 -6.35
N VAL A 384 3.67 1.21 -6.09
CA VAL A 384 4.90 0.42 -5.87
C VAL A 384 5.86 0.46 -7.07
N PHE A 385 5.36 0.59 -8.31
CA PHE A 385 6.20 0.69 -9.52
C PHE A 385 6.91 2.05 -9.65
N LEU A 386 6.47 3.06 -8.93
CA LEU A 386 6.96 4.43 -9.04
C LEU A 386 8.18 4.69 -8.16
N HIS A 387 8.49 3.77 -7.26
CA HIS A 387 9.55 3.90 -6.26
C HIS A 387 10.71 2.94 -6.53
N PRO A 388 11.95 3.34 -6.21
CA PRO A 388 13.10 2.42 -6.23
C PRO A 388 12.83 1.24 -5.28
N LYS A 389 13.35 0.06 -5.62
CA LYS A 389 13.23 -1.17 -4.80
C LYS A 389 14.61 -1.70 -4.46
N LEU A 390 14.71 -2.44 -3.36
CA LEU A 390 15.88 -3.28 -3.12
C LEU A 390 15.91 -4.43 -4.14
N ASP A 391 17.09 -4.77 -4.64
CA ASP A 391 17.23 -5.90 -5.55
C ASP A 391 16.84 -7.20 -4.84
N SER A 392 15.79 -7.85 -5.32
CA SER A 392 15.23 -9.07 -4.72
C SER A 392 16.24 -10.23 -4.67
N LYS A 393 17.20 -10.27 -5.61
CA LYS A 393 18.29 -11.26 -5.61
C LYS A 393 19.31 -10.99 -4.52
N ALA A 394 19.60 -9.71 -4.27
CA ALA A 394 20.52 -9.30 -3.23
C ALA A 394 19.94 -9.48 -1.82
N VAL A 395 18.64 -9.34 -1.67
CA VAL A 395 17.95 -9.50 -0.36
C VAL A 395 17.72 -10.97 0.00
N ARG A 396 17.69 -11.86 -1.01
CA ARG A 396 17.43 -13.30 -0.80
C ARG A 396 18.47 -13.94 0.12
N GLY A 397 18.03 -14.44 1.27
CA GLY A 397 18.88 -15.09 2.27
C GLY A 397 19.55 -14.14 3.26
N ILE A 398 19.25 -12.84 3.23
CA ILE A 398 19.64 -11.87 4.25
C ILE A 398 18.52 -11.75 5.27
N GLU A 399 18.82 -12.05 6.52
CA GLU A 399 17.85 -11.80 7.60
C GLU A 399 17.67 -10.29 7.81
N PRO A 400 16.42 -9.81 7.91
CA PRO A 400 16.14 -8.44 8.28
C PRO A 400 16.77 -8.09 9.63
N LEU A 401 17.32 -6.88 9.74
CA LEU A 401 17.78 -6.35 11.02
C LEU A 401 16.61 -6.09 11.96
N ALA A 402 15.54 -5.49 11.42
CA ALA A 402 14.34 -5.17 12.19
C ALA A 402 13.12 -4.97 11.27
N GLN A 403 11.92 -4.99 11.87
CA GLN A 403 10.67 -4.73 11.18
C GLN A 403 9.87 -3.62 11.89
N GLY A 404 9.30 -2.71 11.10
CA GLY A 404 8.44 -1.63 11.56
C GLY A 404 7.20 -1.49 10.69
N LEU A 405 6.58 -0.32 10.77
CA LEU A 405 5.41 0.00 9.94
C LEU A 405 5.85 0.55 8.58
N ALA A 406 5.35 -0.02 7.51
CA ALA A 406 5.41 0.52 6.17
C ALA A 406 4.51 1.76 6.07
N VAL A 407 5.11 2.96 5.91
CA VAL A 407 4.35 4.21 5.89
C VAL A 407 4.54 5.03 4.62
N SER A 408 5.68 4.87 3.95
CA SER A 408 5.95 5.48 2.66
C SER A 408 6.76 4.50 1.81
N PRO A 409 6.29 4.14 0.59
CA PRO A 409 6.88 3.07 -0.20
C PRO A 409 8.24 3.43 -0.78
N GLY A 410 8.96 2.40 -1.24
CA GLY A 410 10.26 2.52 -1.89
C GLY A 410 11.41 2.02 -1.05
N ALA A 411 12.59 1.93 -1.68
CA ALA A 411 13.84 1.60 -1.02
C ALA A 411 14.69 2.85 -0.79
N ALA A 412 15.29 2.94 0.39
CA ALA A 412 16.29 3.95 0.69
C ALA A 412 17.55 3.28 1.23
N VAL A 413 18.68 3.60 0.64
CA VAL A 413 19.99 3.09 1.05
C VAL A 413 20.87 4.30 1.35
N GLY A 414 21.46 4.33 2.53
CA GLY A 414 22.29 5.46 2.95
C GLY A 414 23.00 5.23 4.27
N GLN A 415 23.88 6.16 4.57
CA GLN A 415 24.61 6.19 5.85
C GLN A 415 23.70 6.70 6.96
N VAL A 416 23.74 6.05 8.11
CA VAL A 416 22.97 6.42 9.29
C VAL A 416 23.42 7.81 9.80
N VAL A 417 22.45 8.69 10.03
CA VAL A 417 22.65 9.99 10.69
C VAL A 417 21.57 10.20 11.75
N PHE A 418 21.93 10.79 12.89
CA PHE A 418 21.05 10.86 14.05
C PHE A 418 20.46 12.25 14.32
N ASP A 419 20.79 13.24 13.52
CA ASP A 419 20.24 14.60 13.64
C ASP A 419 19.96 15.22 12.27
N ALA A 420 19.00 16.14 12.23
CA ALA A 420 18.53 16.77 11.02
C ALA A 420 19.58 17.69 10.36
N ASP A 421 20.36 18.42 11.15
CA ASP A 421 21.41 19.32 10.64
C ASP A 421 22.52 18.53 9.93
N THR A 422 22.91 17.38 10.51
CA THR A 422 23.88 16.47 9.86
C THR A 422 23.31 15.86 8.59
N ALA A 423 22.01 15.47 8.58
CA ALA A 423 21.34 14.95 7.40
C ALA A 423 21.31 16.00 6.28
N GLU A 424 20.98 17.26 6.59
CA GLU A 424 20.98 18.35 5.62
C GLU A 424 22.38 18.63 5.09
N ARG A 425 23.37 18.75 5.95
CA ARG A 425 24.75 19.04 5.55
C ARG A 425 25.33 17.94 4.65
N LEU A 426 25.13 16.66 5.00
CA LEU A 426 25.67 15.54 4.24
C LEU A 426 24.81 15.20 3.03
N GLY A 427 23.48 15.20 3.18
CA GLY A 427 22.54 14.81 2.13
C GLY A 427 22.30 15.94 1.12
N GLY A 428 22.10 17.15 1.59
CA GLY A 428 21.87 18.33 0.76
C GLY A 428 23.16 18.98 0.26
N GLY A 429 24.12 19.26 1.17
CA GLY A 429 25.36 19.97 0.83
C GLY A 429 26.38 19.09 0.09
N ASP A 430 26.72 17.94 0.65
CA ASP A 430 27.74 17.02 0.10
C ASP A 430 27.17 16.02 -0.92
N GLY A 431 25.83 15.93 -1.08
CA GLY A 431 25.16 14.99 -1.97
C GLY A 431 25.29 13.52 -1.59
N ARG A 432 25.62 13.21 -0.33
CA ARG A 432 25.77 11.82 0.16
C ARG A 432 24.42 11.17 0.36
N ALA A 433 24.36 9.87 0.19
CA ALA A 433 23.18 9.09 0.56
C ALA A 433 23.15 8.91 2.07
N VAL A 434 22.18 9.52 2.76
CA VAL A 434 22.00 9.42 4.20
C VAL A 434 20.57 8.96 4.55
N VAL A 435 20.44 8.23 5.64
CA VAL A 435 19.16 7.84 6.25
C VAL A 435 19.08 8.50 7.62
N LEU A 436 18.03 9.31 7.83
CA LEU A 436 17.78 9.95 9.10
C LEU A 436 17.15 8.98 10.09
N VAL A 437 17.85 8.71 11.20
CA VAL A 437 17.44 7.77 12.25
C VAL A 437 17.12 8.53 13.53
N ARG A 438 15.88 8.47 14.00
CA ARG A 438 15.42 9.19 15.19
C ARG A 438 14.54 8.30 16.06
N PRO A 439 14.43 8.55 17.39
CA PRO A 439 13.39 7.94 18.21
C PRO A 439 11.98 8.29 17.70
N ASP A 440 11.76 9.56 17.39
CA ASP A 440 10.62 10.19 16.72
C ASP A 440 11.10 11.44 16.00
N THR A 441 10.33 12.00 15.09
CA THR A 441 10.66 13.28 14.42
C THR A 441 9.74 14.40 14.90
N LYS A 442 10.26 15.62 14.82
CA LYS A 442 9.57 16.85 15.18
C LYS A 442 9.54 17.80 13.97
N PRO A 443 8.69 18.84 13.98
CA PRO A 443 8.68 19.84 12.90
C PRO A 443 10.05 20.44 12.59
N ASP A 444 10.89 20.63 13.60
CA ASP A 444 12.26 21.13 13.45
C ASP A 444 13.20 20.16 12.69
N ASP A 445 12.82 18.90 12.52
CA ASP A 445 13.62 17.90 11.80
C ASP A 445 13.35 17.88 10.27
N VAL A 446 12.39 18.65 9.77
CA VAL A 446 11.91 18.57 8.37
C VAL A 446 13.01 18.81 7.35
N HIS A 447 13.89 19.78 7.56
CA HIS A 447 15.03 20.08 6.66
C HIS A 447 15.94 18.85 6.45
N GLY A 448 16.24 18.13 7.55
CA GLY A 448 17.02 16.90 7.50
C GLY A 448 16.27 15.73 6.87
N MET A 449 14.96 15.64 7.10
CA MET A 449 14.10 14.64 6.46
C MET A 449 14.06 14.81 4.95
N LEU A 450 14.02 16.06 4.46
CA LEU A 450 14.05 16.38 3.03
C LEU A 450 15.39 16.02 2.39
N ALA A 451 16.49 16.28 3.05
CA ALA A 451 17.83 15.98 2.57
C ALA A 451 18.17 14.48 2.60
N ALA A 452 17.55 13.71 3.49
CA ALA A 452 17.76 12.27 3.61
C ALA A 452 17.16 11.49 2.43
N LYS A 453 17.75 10.32 2.13
CA LYS A 453 17.19 9.35 1.17
C LYS A 453 16.02 8.56 1.76
N GLY A 454 16.01 8.38 3.08
CA GLY A 454 14.97 7.68 3.80
C GLY A 454 14.92 8.05 5.28
N ILE A 455 13.82 7.66 5.93
CA ILE A 455 13.52 7.99 7.33
C ILE A 455 13.26 6.71 8.11
N LEU A 456 13.89 6.59 9.28
CA LEU A 456 13.76 5.45 10.17
C LEU A 456 13.50 5.93 11.61
N THR A 457 12.39 5.47 12.22
CA THR A 457 12.10 5.82 13.62
C THR A 457 11.76 4.60 14.47
N SER A 458 12.18 4.63 15.75
CA SER A 458 11.84 3.57 16.71
C SER A 458 10.42 3.73 17.27
N ARG A 459 9.85 4.92 17.22
CA ARG A 459 8.50 5.23 17.69
C ARG A 459 7.67 5.84 16.56
N GLY A 460 6.35 5.88 16.80
CA GLY A 460 5.41 6.50 15.88
C GLY A 460 4.56 5.47 15.12
N GLY A 461 3.36 5.88 14.77
CA GLY A 461 2.39 5.11 13.99
C GLY A 461 2.25 5.64 12.57
N ARG A 462 1.24 5.16 11.84
CA ARG A 462 0.92 5.58 10.47
C ARG A 462 0.53 7.06 10.33
N THR A 463 0.16 7.69 11.43
CA THR A 463 -0.22 9.10 11.53
C THR A 463 0.83 9.95 12.26
N SER A 464 2.02 9.41 12.54
CA SER A 464 3.11 10.16 13.16
C SER A 464 3.66 11.24 12.23
N HIS A 465 4.31 12.25 12.78
CA HIS A 465 4.97 13.31 12.02
C HIS A 465 5.94 12.75 10.96
N ALA A 466 6.76 11.76 11.34
CA ALA A 466 7.65 11.07 10.40
C ALA A 466 6.91 10.45 9.21
N ALA A 467 5.77 9.82 9.47
CA ALA A 467 4.96 9.17 8.44
C ALA A 467 4.29 10.18 7.50
N LEU A 468 3.77 11.28 8.05
CA LEU A 468 3.11 12.33 7.26
C LEU A 468 4.10 13.02 6.33
N VAL A 469 5.22 13.50 6.87
CA VAL A 469 6.27 14.18 6.10
C VAL A 469 6.89 13.25 5.06
N ALA A 470 7.16 11.98 5.42
CA ALA A 470 7.70 11.01 4.48
C ALA A 470 6.78 10.82 3.27
N ARG A 471 5.48 10.68 3.49
CA ARG A 471 4.48 10.56 2.42
C ARG A 471 4.36 11.83 1.59
N GLN A 472 4.31 12.99 2.23
CA GLN A 472 4.21 14.28 1.55
C GLN A 472 5.36 14.50 0.55
N PHE A 473 6.57 14.10 0.94
CA PHE A 473 7.78 14.30 0.12
C PHE A 473 8.25 13.06 -0.63
N GLY A 474 7.46 11.98 -0.62
CA GLY A 474 7.78 10.72 -1.31
C GLY A 474 9.09 10.07 -0.84
N LYS A 475 9.44 10.23 0.44
CA LYS A 475 10.64 9.63 1.02
C LYS A 475 10.31 8.25 1.57
N PRO A 476 11.03 7.18 1.18
CA PRO A 476 10.86 5.87 1.80
C PRO A 476 11.03 5.94 3.31
N ALA A 477 10.08 5.35 4.05
CA ALA A 477 10.12 5.44 5.50
C ALA A 477 9.61 4.18 6.19
N VAL A 478 10.32 3.80 7.26
CA VAL A 478 9.93 2.75 8.20
C VAL A 478 9.84 3.38 9.58
N VAL A 479 8.67 3.31 10.21
CA VAL A 479 8.44 3.92 11.53
C VAL A 479 7.99 2.89 12.55
N GLY A 480 8.15 3.21 13.84
CA GLY A 480 7.69 2.37 14.93
C GLY A 480 8.44 1.04 15.06
N VAL A 481 9.74 1.03 14.79
CA VAL A 481 10.59 -0.16 14.95
C VAL A 481 10.89 -0.34 16.44
N ALA A 482 9.99 -1.04 17.14
CA ALA A 482 10.02 -1.15 18.62
C ALA A 482 11.28 -1.85 19.17
N GLU A 483 11.92 -2.70 18.38
CA GLU A 483 13.13 -3.45 18.74
C GLU A 483 14.39 -2.59 18.65
N MET A 484 14.29 -1.39 18.09
CA MET A 484 15.42 -0.49 17.84
C MET A 484 15.64 0.47 19.03
N GLU A 485 16.77 0.35 19.67
CA GLU A 485 17.23 1.28 20.70
C GLU A 485 18.18 2.32 20.08
N ILE A 486 17.89 3.59 20.26
CA ILE A 486 18.70 4.70 19.71
C ILE A 486 19.33 5.48 20.84
N ASP A 487 20.66 5.55 20.85
CA ASP A 487 21.45 6.42 21.72
C ASP A 487 21.95 7.64 20.91
N LEU A 488 21.28 8.76 21.09
CA LEU A 488 21.63 10.02 20.41
C LEU A 488 22.95 10.64 20.89
N VAL A 489 23.43 10.28 22.11
CA VAL A 489 24.68 10.78 22.67
C VAL A 489 25.86 9.98 22.16
N ALA A 490 25.73 8.63 22.14
CA ALA A 490 26.72 7.74 21.57
C ALA A 490 26.67 7.74 20.01
N ARG A 491 25.59 8.24 19.43
CA ARG A 491 25.31 8.20 17.99
C ARG A 491 25.34 6.76 17.46
N GLU A 492 24.55 5.91 18.13
CA GLU A 492 24.42 4.49 17.82
C GLU A 492 22.96 4.07 17.80
N LEU A 493 22.64 3.13 16.92
CA LEU A 493 21.39 2.37 16.95
C LEU A 493 21.73 0.90 17.25
N ARG A 494 20.90 0.26 18.06
CA ARG A 494 21.08 -1.13 18.47
C ARG A 494 19.81 -1.94 18.24
N VAL A 495 19.97 -3.13 17.64
CA VAL A 495 18.90 -4.12 17.49
C VAL A 495 19.48 -5.48 17.87
N GLY A 496 19.07 -6.03 19.01
CA GLY A 496 19.68 -7.24 19.56
C GLY A 496 21.18 -7.08 19.78
N ASP A 497 21.98 -7.93 19.18
CA ASP A 497 23.46 -7.89 19.23
C ASP A 497 24.09 -6.99 18.16
N THR A 498 23.31 -6.49 17.20
CA THR A 498 23.82 -5.63 16.12
C THR A 498 23.81 -4.18 16.53
N VAL A 499 24.94 -3.50 16.34
CA VAL A 499 25.12 -2.06 16.61
C VAL A 499 25.53 -1.39 15.31
N LEU A 500 24.82 -0.32 14.92
CA LEU A 500 25.21 0.57 13.82
C LEU A 500 25.53 1.96 14.37
N SER A 501 26.72 2.45 14.06
CA SER A 501 27.19 3.79 14.41
C SER A 501 26.88 4.78 13.28
N GLU A 502 27.00 6.07 13.59
CA GLU A 502 26.88 7.11 12.57
C GLU A 502 27.86 6.90 11.42
N GLY A 503 27.35 6.93 10.20
CA GLY A 503 28.11 6.67 8.98
C GLY A 503 28.07 5.21 8.50
N ASP A 504 27.57 4.26 9.30
CA ASP A 504 27.33 2.90 8.85
C ASP A 504 26.16 2.85 7.85
N TRP A 505 26.20 1.89 6.94
CA TRP A 505 25.17 1.75 5.92
C TRP A 505 23.96 1.01 6.44
N VAL A 506 22.79 1.51 6.07
CA VAL A 506 21.49 0.88 6.30
C VAL A 506 20.65 0.92 5.04
N SER A 507 19.88 -0.12 4.80
CA SER A 507 18.95 -0.24 3.69
C SER A 507 17.52 -0.41 4.20
N LEU A 508 16.61 0.46 3.76
CA LEU A 508 15.20 0.46 4.13
C LEU A 508 14.34 -0.04 2.97
N ASP A 509 13.42 -0.94 3.26
CA ASP A 509 12.29 -1.28 2.41
C ASP A 509 11.02 -0.65 2.99
N GLY A 510 10.74 0.57 2.59
CA GLY A 510 9.56 1.31 3.04
C GLY A 510 8.23 0.70 2.57
N THR A 511 8.25 -0.09 1.50
CA THR A 511 7.08 -0.81 0.99
C THR A 511 6.69 -1.98 1.90
N ARG A 512 7.68 -2.69 2.45
CA ARG A 512 7.49 -3.85 3.33
C ARG A 512 7.62 -3.53 4.82
N GLY A 513 8.16 -2.34 5.14
CA GLY A 513 8.44 -1.94 6.52
C GLY A 513 9.66 -2.65 7.12
N VAL A 514 10.66 -3.00 6.30
CA VAL A 514 11.79 -3.83 6.71
C VAL A 514 13.08 -3.01 6.68
N VAL A 515 13.96 -3.27 7.64
CA VAL A 515 15.28 -2.65 7.77
C VAL A 515 16.37 -3.71 7.63
N TYR A 516 17.38 -3.44 6.83
CA TYR A 516 18.56 -4.30 6.66
C TYR A 516 19.82 -3.55 7.05
N ALA A 517 20.77 -4.23 7.69
CA ALA A 517 22.11 -3.69 7.92
C ALA A 517 22.93 -3.77 6.62
N GLY A 518 23.71 -2.70 6.34
CA GLY A 518 24.59 -2.63 5.20
C GLY A 518 24.00 -1.97 3.96
N GLU A 519 24.84 -1.82 2.93
CA GLU A 519 24.50 -1.23 1.64
C GLU A 519 24.00 -2.32 0.68
N LEU A 520 22.69 -2.31 0.40
CA LEU A 520 22.09 -3.23 -0.56
C LEU A 520 21.83 -2.52 -1.89
N PRO A 521 22.03 -3.21 -3.03
CA PRO A 521 21.75 -2.61 -4.33
C PRO A 521 20.24 -2.34 -4.49
N THR A 522 19.96 -1.21 -5.15
CA THR A 522 18.60 -0.81 -5.52
C THR A 522 18.37 -0.96 -7.01
N VAL A 523 17.14 -1.33 -7.37
CA VAL A 523 16.65 -1.31 -8.74
C VAL A 523 15.80 -0.05 -8.91
N VAL A 524 16.07 0.72 -9.96
CA VAL A 524 15.29 1.93 -10.28
C VAL A 524 13.85 1.53 -10.62
N ALA A 525 12.88 2.39 -10.30
CA ALA A 525 11.48 2.21 -10.63
C ALA A 525 11.29 1.83 -12.11
N ASP A 526 10.62 0.71 -12.36
CA ASP A 526 10.40 0.18 -13.71
C ASP A 526 9.02 0.57 -14.23
N LEU A 527 8.94 1.81 -14.75
CA LEU A 527 7.73 2.31 -15.44
C LEU A 527 7.63 1.84 -16.90
N ASP A 528 8.70 1.27 -17.44
CA ASP A 528 8.72 0.67 -18.77
C ASP A 528 8.22 -0.81 -18.73
N ASN A 529 7.64 -1.24 -17.59
CA ASN A 529 7.04 -2.56 -17.43
C ASN A 529 5.89 -2.74 -18.44
N PRO A 530 5.97 -3.73 -19.36
CA PRO A 530 5.01 -3.90 -20.44
C PRO A 530 3.59 -4.27 -19.94
N PHE A 531 3.50 -4.97 -18.83
CA PHE A 531 2.22 -5.34 -18.24
C PHE A 531 1.52 -4.14 -17.61
N LEU A 532 2.26 -3.29 -16.90
CA LEU A 532 1.72 -2.03 -16.39
C LEU A 532 1.28 -1.10 -17.52
N ALA A 533 2.11 -0.95 -18.56
CA ALA A 533 1.77 -0.13 -19.72
C ALA A 533 0.48 -0.62 -20.41
N LYS A 534 0.32 -1.95 -20.55
CA LYS A 534 -0.87 -2.56 -21.12
C LYS A 534 -2.11 -2.38 -20.26
N LEU A 535 -2.00 -2.59 -18.95
CA LEU A 535 -3.08 -2.36 -17.99
C LEU A 535 -3.55 -0.89 -18.04
N LEU A 536 -2.62 0.06 -18.03
CA LEU A 536 -2.93 1.49 -18.11
C LEU A 536 -3.53 1.90 -19.46
N SER A 537 -3.17 1.23 -20.57
CA SER A 537 -3.84 1.43 -21.85
C SER A 537 -5.32 1.02 -21.77
N TRP A 538 -5.63 -0.10 -21.10
CA TRP A 538 -7.03 -0.49 -20.88
C TRP A 538 -7.78 0.47 -19.96
N ALA A 539 -7.08 1.05 -18.98
CA ALA A 539 -7.65 2.08 -18.12
C ALA A 539 -8.02 3.34 -18.91
N ASP A 540 -7.18 3.75 -19.87
CA ASP A 540 -7.49 4.87 -20.77
C ASP A 540 -8.70 4.62 -21.68
N ASP A 541 -8.92 3.37 -22.10
CA ASP A 541 -10.09 2.99 -22.92
C ASP A 541 -11.42 3.09 -22.12
N VAL A 542 -11.36 3.01 -20.80
CA VAL A 542 -12.55 2.94 -19.92
C VAL A 542 -12.85 4.27 -19.23
N ARG A 543 -11.83 5.01 -18.80
CA ARG A 543 -12.01 6.28 -18.09
C ARG A 543 -12.65 7.34 -18.98
N THR A 544 -13.49 8.16 -18.38
CA THR A 544 -14.07 9.35 -19.01
C THR A 544 -13.38 10.63 -18.56
N LEU A 545 -12.75 10.59 -17.39
CA LEU A 545 -12.04 11.72 -16.80
C LEU A 545 -10.64 11.84 -17.41
N GLY A 546 -10.28 13.01 -17.94
CA GLY A 546 -8.95 13.32 -18.44
C GLY A 546 -7.92 13.33 -17.29
N VAL A 547 -6.67 12.99 -17.58
CA VAL A 547 -5.58 13.03 -16.61
C VAL A 547 -4.46 13.94 -17.13
N ARG A 548 -4.31 15.11 -16.49
CA ARG A 548 -3.24 16.08 -16.74
C ARG A 548 -2.20 16.03 -15.63
N ALA A 549 -1.08 16.71 -15.81
CA ALA A 549 -0.02 16.79 -14.80
C ALA A 549 0.23 18.21 -14.32
N ASN A 550 0.72 18.34 -13.08
CA ASN A 550 1.30 19.57 -12.57
C ASN A 550 2.79 19.56 -12.90
N ALA A 551 3.25 20.46 -13.74
CA ALA A 551 4.66 20.54 -14.13
C ALA A 551 5.07 21.99 -14.37
N ASP A 552 6.16 22.39 -13.73
CA ASP A 552 6.68 23.75 -13.74
C ASP A 552 7.92 23.89 -14.64
N TYR A 553 8.55 22.75 -15.01
CA TYR A 553 9.76 22.68 -15.83
C TYR A 553 9.60 21.71 -17.01
N PRO A 554 10.31 21.92 -18.13
CA PRO A 554 10.24 21.06 -19.31
C PRO A 554 10.50 19.58 -19.01
N ARG A 555 11.49 19.27 -18.16
CA ARG A 555 11.83 17.90 -17.75
C ARG A 555 10.67 17.18 -17.06
N ASP A 556 9.86 17.92 -16.29
CA ASP A 556 8.72 17.33 -15.57
C ASP A 556 7.54 17.14 -16.53
N ALA A 557 7.39 18.04 -17.50
CA ALA A 557 6.42 17.92 -18.58
C ALA A 557 6.72 16.71 -19.49
N GLU A 558 7.98 16.50 -19.89
CA GLU A 558 8.41 15.32 -20.65
C GLU A 558 8.13 14.02 -19.89
N ARG A 559 8.42 14.00 -18.59
CA ARG A 559 8.12 12.87 -17.71
C ARG A 559 6.62 12.60 -17.63
N ALA A 560 5.82 13.66 -17.41
CA ALA A 560 4.37 13.56 -17.36
C ALA A 560 3.80 12.96 -18.65
N ARG A 561 4.27 13.43 -19.81
CA ARG A 561 3.89 12.90 -21.12
C ARG A 561 4.26 11.42 -21.28
N LYS A 562 5.47 11.02 -20.85
CA LYS A 562 5.90 9.62 -20.85
C LYS A 562 4.95 8.75 -20.01
N TYR A 563 4.42 9.26 -18.92
CA TYR A 563 3.49 8.55 -18.03
C TYR A 563 2.03 8.59 -18.50
N GLY A 564 1.75 9.23 -19.63
CA GLY A 564 0.45 9.28 -20.26
C GLY A 564 -0.42 10.46 -19.86
N ALA A 565 0.17 11.54 -19.36
CA ALA A 565 -0.57 12.77 -19.12
C ALA A 565 -1.05 13.40 -20.45
N GLU A 566 -2.29 13.89 -20.44
CA GLU A 566 -2.98 14.49 -21.61
C GLU A 566 -2.84 16.02 -21.66
N GLY A 567 -1.95 16.57 -20.87
CA GLY A 567 -1.64 18.00 -20.80
C GLY A 567 -1.02 18.41 -19.49
N ILE A 568 -0.77 19.70 -19.33
CA ILE A 568 -0.42 20.31 -18.06
C ILE A 568 -1.66 21.01 -17.49
N GLY A 569 -2.14 20.55 -16.32
CA GLY A 569 -3.28 21.16 -15.64
C GLY A 569 -2.88 22.27 -14.67
N LEU A 570 -1.58 22.36 -14.33
CA LEU A 570 -1.01 23.45 -13.55
C LEU A 570 0.48 23.60 -13.82
N CYS A 571 0.87 24.77 -14.32
CA CYS A 571 2.23 25.29 -14.28
C CYS A 571 2.26 26.48 -13.33
N ARG A 572 3.06 26.39 -12.25
CA ARG A 572 3.25 27.45 -11.25
C ARG A 572 4.41 28.34 -11.67
N THR A 573 4.10 29.54 -12.11
CA THR A 573 5.13 30.47 -12.62
C THR A 573 6.06 31.00 -11.53
N GLU A 574 5.62 31.01 -10.27
CA GLU A 574 6.45 31.41 -9.13
C GLU A 574 7.67 30.51 -8.92
N HIS A 575 7.56 29.20 -9.19
CA HIS A 575 8.70 28.29 -9.03
C HIS A 575 9.86 28.64 -9.96
N MET A 576 9.56 29.18 -11.14
CA MET A 576 10.57 29.65 -12.07
C MET A 576 11.35 30.86 -11.52
N PHE A 577 10.75 31.69 -10.65
CA PHE A 577 11.37 32.86 -10.07
C PHE A 577 12.38 32.57 -8.95
N PHE A 578 12.32 31.37 -8.34
CA PHE A 578 13.28 30.98 -7.32
C PHE A 578 14.63 30.48 -7.86
N GLU A 579 14.77 30.31 -9.17
CA GLU A 579 16.05 29.93 -9.76
C GLU A 579 17.13 30.98 -9.47
N ALA A 580 18.37 30.55 -9.27
CA ALA A 580 19.47 31.38 -8.76
C ALA A 580 19.82 32.59 -9.63
N ASP A 581 19.61 32.49 -10.92
CA ASP A 581 19.85 33.58 -11.91
C ASP A 581 18.67 34.56 -11.99
N ARG A 582 17.52 34.25 -11.46
CA ARG A 582 16.27 35.03 -11.58
C ARG A 582 15.88 35.72 -10.30
N LEU A 583 16.06 35.03 -9.16
CA LEU A 583 15.70 35.57 -7.86
C LEU A 583 16.25 36.97 -7.59
N PRO A 584 17.51 37.34 -7.95
CA PRO A 584 18.01 38.72 -7.79
C PRO A 584 17.24 39.73 -8.62
N LEU A 585 16.72 39.34 -9.80
CA LEU A 585 15.93 40.23 -10.66
C LEU A 585 14.54 40.44 -10.07
N VAL A 586 13.93 39.39 -9.54
CA VAL A 586 12.65 39.47 -8.83
C VAL A 586 12.78 40.35 -7.61
N GLN A 587 13.82 40.16 -6.80
CA GLN A 587 14.09 41.00 -5.64
C GLN A 587 14.28 42.48 -6.06
N ARG A 588 15.00 42.75 -7.15
CA ARG A 588 15.15 44.11 -7.71
C ARG A 588 13.79 44.70 -8.10
N MET A 589 12.91 43.93 -8.72
CA MET A 589 11.56 44.36 -9.07
C MET A 589 10.74 44.72 -7.83
N ILE A 590 10.84 43.93 -6.76
CA ILE A 590 10.14 44.13 -5.48
C ILE A 590 10.68 45.35 -4.73
N MET A 591 12.00 45.56 -4.78
CA MET A 591 12.71 46.65 -4.10
C MET A 591 12.60 48.00 -4.86
N ALA A 592 12.13 47.99 -6.11
CA ALA A 592 12.00 49.18 -6.95
C ALA A 592 11.13 50.27 -6.31
N THR A 593 11.63 51.47 -6.26
CA THR A 593 10.95 52.63 -5.67
C THR A 593 10.09 53.38 -6.67
N ASP A 594 10.37 53.24 -7.97
CA ASP A 594 9.61 53.87 -9.05
C ASP A 594 9.27 52.86 -10.16
N SER A 595 8.42 53.30 -11.10
CA SER A 595 7.97 52.45 -12.21
C SER A 595 9.11 52.13 -13.20
N THR A 596 10.03 53.02 -13.42
CA THR A 596 11.12 52.83 -14.40
C THR A 596 12.09 51.74 -13.99
N GLU A 597 12.45 51.73 -12.69
CA GLU A 597 13.32 50.69 -12.13
C GLU A 597 12.61 49.31 -12.14
N ARG A 598 11.31 49.31 -11.84
CA ARG A 598 10.50 48.08 -11.88
C ARG A 598 10.37 47.53 -13.29
N ASP A 599 10.06 48.38 -14.25
CA ASP A 599 9.90 48.01 -15.66
C ASP A 599 11.23 47.44 -16.22
N ALA A 600 12.37 48.04 -15.90
CA ALA A 600 13.69 47.53 -16.29
C ALA A 600 14.00 46.14 -15.68
N ALA A 601 13.50 45.82 -14.46
CA ALA A 601 13.65 44.51 -13.88
C ALA A 601 12.72 43.48 -14.56
N LEU A 602 11.50 43.88 -14.90
CA LEU A 602 10.55 43.04 -15.66
C LEU A 602 11.03 42.73 -17.06
N GLU A 603 11.61 43.73 -17.77
CA GLU A 603 12.25 43.55 -19.10
C GLU A 603 13.40 42.53 -19.03
N ALA A 604 14.16 42.49 -17.93
CA ALA A 604 15.25 41.53 -17.75
C ALA A 604 14.73 40.11 -17.43
N LEU A 605 13.56 39.96 -16.78
CA LEU A 605 12.91 38.69 -16.49
C LEU A 605 12.23 38.07 -17.72
N LEU A 606 11.68 38.90 -18.63
CA LEU A 606 10.92 38.43 -19.79
C LEU A 606 11.61 37.34 -20.61
N PRO A 607 12.88 37.48 -21.07
CA PRO A 607 13.52 36.45 -21.89
C PRO A 607 13.74 35.12 -21.13
N LEU A 608 13.90 35.16 -19.81
CA LEU A 608 14.08 33.97 -18.97
C LEU A 608 12.77 33.17 -18.89
N GLN A 609 11.66 33.81 -18.53
CA GLN A 609 10.36 33.13 -18.50
C GLN A 609 9.91 32.65 -19.88
N ARG A 610 10.18 33.45 -20.94
CA ARG A 610 9.91 33.01 -22.31
C ARG A 610 10.63 31.70 -22.64
N GLY A 611 11.88 31.54 -22.22
CA GLY A 611 12.64 30.31 -22.41
C GLY A 611 12.01 29.11 -21.70
N ASP A 612 11.47 29.30 -20.50
CA ASP A 612 10.79 28.25 -19.74
C ASP A 612 9.51 27.81 -20.44
N PHE A 613 8.67 28.77 -20.87
CA PHE A 613 7.42 28.45 -21.56
C PHE A 613 7.67 27.81 -22.94
N ASP A 614 8.73 28.25 -23.69
CA ASP A 614 9.13 27.58 -24.92
C ASP A 614 9.43 26.10 -24.69
N GLY A 615 10.20 25.79 -23.67
CA GLY A 615 10.50 24.41 -23.30
C GLY A 615 9.27 23.59 -22.91
N LEU A 616 8.35 24.14 -22.08
CA LEU A 616 7.11 23.48 -21.69
C LEU A 616 6.19 23.23 -22.89
N LEU A 617 5.97 24.22 -23.75
CA LEU A 617 5.10 24.09 -24.91
C LEU A 617 5.63 23.08 -25.93
N ARG A 618 6.96 23.02 -26.13
CA ARG A 618 7.59 22.00 -26.99
C ARG A 618 7.43 20.60 -26.43
N ALA A 619 7.62 20.42 -25.11
CA ALA A 619 7.43 19.13 -24.44
C ALA A 619 5.99 18.63 -24.58
N MET A 620 5.02 19.55 -24.60
CA MET A 620 3.58 19.27 -24.68
C MET A 620 2.97 19.48 -26.07
N HIS A 621 3.75 19.32 -27.12
CA HIS A 621 3.25 19.39 -28.49
C HIS A 621 1.93 18.65 -28.71
N GLY A 622 0.87 19.35 -29.16
CA GLY A 622 -0.48 18.84 -29.39
C GLY A 622 -1.36 18.71 -28.14
N LEU A 623 -0.87 19.16 -26.99
CA LEU A 623 -1.58 19.02 -25.70
C LEU A 623 -1.73 20.37 -24.99
N PRO A 624 -2.82 20.58 -24.20
CA PRO A 624 -3.05 21.84 -23.48
C PRO A 624 -2.05 22.04 -22.34
N VAL A 625 -1.69 23.31 -22.11
CA VAL A 625 -0.79 23.73 -21.03
C VAL A 625 -1.41 24.89 -20.27
N ILE A 626 -1.92 24.62 -19.07
CA ILE A 626 -2.45 25.64 -18.17
C ILE A 626 -1.29 26.30 -17.41
N ILE A 627 -1.13 27.61 -17.64
CA ILE A 627 -0.10 28.43 -17.03
C ILE A 627 -0.78 29.36 -16.03
N ARG A 628 -0.57 29.10 -14.72
CA ARG A 628 -1.07 29.98 -13.67
C ARG A 628 -0.17 31.20 -13.54
N LEU A 629 -0.74 32.40 -13.60
CA LEU A 629 -0.02 33.61 -13.31
C LEU A 629 0.41 33.62 -11.84
N ILE A 630 1.38 34.50 -11.53
CA ILE A 630 1.97 34.60 -10.19
C ILE A 630 0.91 34.64 -9.09
N ASP A 631 1.06 33.80 -8.08
CA ASP A 631 0.11 33.65 -7.00
C ASP A 631 0.63 34.10 -5.63
N PRO A 632 1.84 33.72 -5.15
CA PRO A 632 2.26 34.02 -3.78
C PRO A 632 2.48 35.50 -3.53
N PRO A 633 2.42 35.95 -2.26
CA PRO A 633 2.75 37.33 -1.89
C PRO A 633 4.25 37.61 -2.13
N LEU A 634 4.56 38.87 -2.48
CA LEU A 634 5.91 39.24 -2.90
C LEU A 634 6.99 39.06 -1.83
N HIS A 635 6.64 39.08 -0.55
CA HIS A 635 7.64 38.92 0.53
C HIS A 635 8.27 37.52 0.55
N GLU A 636 7.63 36.51 -0.05
CA GLU A 636 8.19 35.14 -0.14
C GLU A 636 9.45 35.07 -1.02
N PHE A 637 9.65 36.03 -1.93
CA PHE A 637 10.86 36.13 -2.75
C PHE A 637 12.00 36.92 -2.06
N LEU A 638 11.74 37.49 -0.91
CA LEU A 638 12.74 38.22 -0.12
C LEU A 638 13.36 37.31 0.95
N PRO A 639 14.59 37.65 1.40
CA PRO A 639 15.19 36.90 2.51
C PRO A 639 14.29 36.93 3.76
N ALA A 640 14.31 35.83 4.54
CA ALA A 640 13.51 35.73 5.74
C ALA A 640 13.83 36.83 6.77
N HIS A 641 12.80 37.40 7.44
CA HIS A 641 12.94 38.47 8.40
C HIS A 641 13.96 38.16 9.51
N ASP A 642 13.86 36.99 10.14
CA ASP A 642 14.70 36.59 11.24
C ASP A 642 16.16 36.32 10.80
N GLU A 643 16.33 35.82 9.58
CA GLU A 643 17.64 35.63 8.95
C GLU A 643 18.34 36.97 8.69
N LEU A 644 17.61 37.95 8.13
CA LEU A 644 18.13 39.32 7.96
C LEU A 644 18.58 39.95 9.28
N ILE A 645 17.79 39.80 10.34
CA ILE A 645 18.15 40.32 11.67
C ILE A 645 19.42 39.65 12.20
N LYS A 646 19.52 38.32 12.07
CA LYS A 646 20.71 37.56 12.49
C LYS A 646 21.95 37.97 11.69
N GLU A 647 21.85 38.03 10.38
CA GLU A 647 22.96 38.42 9.50
C GLU A 647 23.43 39.85 9.78
N MET A 648 22.49 40.78 10.00
CA MET A 648 22.80 42.14 10.38
C MET A 648 23.48 42.22 11.75
N ALA A 649 23.07 41.40 12.71
CA ALA A 649 23.73 41.30 14.02
C ALA A 649 25.17 40.79 13.89
N ASP A 650 25.37 39.71 13.11
CA ASP A 650 26.66 39.12 12.82
C ASP A 650 27.61 40.12 12.12
N LEU A 651 27.08 40.85 11.13
CA LEU A 651 27.86 41.92 10.46
C LEU A 651 28.28 43.03 11.39
N LYS A 652 27.37 43.45 12.33
CA LYS A 652 27.71 44.47 13.32
C LYS A 652 28.81 43.96 14.31
N VAL A 653 28.82 42.70 14.63
CA VAL A 653 29.89 42.07 15.44
C VAL A 653 31.19 41.99 14.66
N ARG A 654 31.14 41.59 13.39
CA ARG A 654 32.30 41.49 12.51
C ARG A 654 32.95 42.86 12.23
N LEU A 655 32.15 43.95 12.14
CA LEU A 655 32.69 45.33 12.02
C LEU A 655 33.72 45.69 13.08
N GLN A 656 33.65 45.08 14.29
CA GLN A 656 34.62 45.33 15.36
C GLN A 656 35.97 44.65 15.12
N HIS A 657 36.08 43.75 14.15
CA HIS A 657 37.29 42.96 13.89
C HIS A 657 37.93 43.29 12.51
N PHE A 658 37.39 44.23 11.78
CA PHE A 658 37.99 44.66 10.47
C PHE A 658 39.15 45.62 10.68
N HIS A 659 40.19 45.47 9.91
CA HIS A 659 41.43 46.24 10.05
C HIS A 659 41.70 47.19 8.87
N THR A 660 40.93 47.13 7.78
CA THR A 660 41.09 48.00 6.62
C THR A 660 39.84 48.81 6.35
N LEU A 661 40.02 50.04 5.85
CA LEU A 661 38.89 50.90 5.43
C LEU A 661 38.02 50.23 4.39
N SER A 662 38.60 49.50 3.43
CA SER A 662 37.87 48.79 2.37
C SER A 662 36.95 47.69 2.94
N GLU A 663 37.37 46.94 3.97
CA GLU A 663 36.53 45.93 4.65
C GLU A 663 35.38 46.61 5.39
N VAL A 664 35.65 47.71 6.08
CA VAL A 664 34.61 48.47 6.77
C VAL A 664 33.60 49.06 5.83
N ASP A 665 34.03 49.67 4.72
CA ASP A 665 33.15 50.27 3.72
C ASP A 665 32.28 49.18 3.04
N GLY A 666 32.85 48.03 2.71
CA GLY A 666 32.13 46.91 2.15
C GLY A 666 31.04 46.35 3.11
N ALA A 667 31.41 46.21 4.39
CA ALA A 667 30.44 45.72 5.39
C ALA A 667 29.34 46.75 5.71
N LEU A 668 29.66 48.03 5.69
CA LEU A 668 28.65 49.09 5.86
C LEU A 668 27.67 49.14 4.69
N GLU A 669 28.12 48.93 3.45
CA GLU A 669 27.25 48.87 2.29
C GLU A 669 26.37 47.62 2.29
N GLU A 670 26.93 46.46 2.70
CA GLU A 670 26.16 45.25 2.92
C GLU A 670 25.10 45.43 4.02
N LEU A 671 25.47 46.06 5.14
CA LEU A 671 24.53 46.36 6.22
C LEU A 671 23.38 47.25 5.78
N ARG A 672 23.69 48.32 4.98
CA ARG A 672 22.65 49.18 4.43
C ARG A 672 21.74 48.46 3.45
N THR A 673 22.28 47.55 2.68
CA THR A 673 21.50 46.72 1.76
C THR A 673 20.56 45.84 2.52
N LYS A 674 21.05 45.08 3.54
CA LYS A 674 20.22 44.23 4.38
C LYS A 674 19.17 45.02 5.17
N GLN A 675 19.51 46.24 5.60
CA GLN A 675 18.54 47.12 6.26
C GLN A 675 17.40 47.52 5.33
N ARG A 676 17.70 47.86 4.05
CA ARG A 676 16.66 48.13 3.07
C ARG A 676 15.77 46.93 2.78
N TYR A 677 16.36 45.72 2.73
CA TYR A 677 15.57 44.50 2.58
C TYR A 677 14.66 44.30 3.81
N LEU A 678 15.17 44.46 5.02
CA LEU A 678 14.39 44.33 6.24
C LEU A 678 13.22 45.32 6.29
N GLU A 679 13.46 46.60 6.01
CA GLU A 679 12.42 47.64 5.91
C GLU A 679 11.34 47.27 4.88
N ARG A 680 11.74 46.68 3.74
CA ARG A 680 10.80 46.23 2.71
C ARG A 680 10.01 45.00 3.11
N VAL A 681 10.65 44.02 3.72
CA VAL A 681 9.98 42.81 4.29
C VAL A 681 8.96 43.25 5.32
N GLU A 682 9.32 44.14 6.24
CA GLU A 682 8.39 44.66 7.27
C GLU A 682 7.23 45.43 6.64
N ALA A 683 7.45 46.22 5.59
CA ALA A 683 6.41 46.97 4.89
C ALA A 683 5.45 46.07 4.09
N LEU A 684 5.91 44.89 3.62
CA LEU A 684 5.12 43.89 2.87
C LEU A 684 4.53 42.81 3.77
N ARG A 685 4.93 42.76 5.03
CA ARG A 685 4.45 41.76 5.97
C ARG A 685 2.97 42.00 6.26
N GLU A 686 2.19 40.98 5.99
CA GLU A 686 0.76 40.95 6.27
C GLU A 686 0.46 40.08 7.50
N GLU A 687 -0.59 40.41 8.26
CA GLU A 687 -1.01 39.58 9.41
C GLU A 687 -1.44 38.17 9.01
N ASN A 688 -2.06 38.05 7.83
CA ASN A 688 -2.42 36.77 7.23
C ASN A 688 -2.11 36.81 5.72
N PRO A 689 -0.93 36.39 5.30
CA PRO A 689 -0.50 36.38 3.91
C PRO A 689 -1.41 35.57 2.97
N MET A 690 -2.02 34.50 3.47
CA MET A 690 -2.96 33.66 2.73
C MET A 690 -4.19 34.42 2.24
N LEU A 691 -4.66 35.39 3.02
CA LEU A 691 -5.83 36.24 2.72
C LEU A 691 -5.46 37.64 2.25
N GLY A 692 -4.19 37.90 2.03
CA GLY A 692 -3.62 39.22 1.73
C GLY A 692 -3.47 39.56 0.24
N THR A 693 -2.39 40.25 -0.08
CA THR A 693 -2.06 40.74 -1.43
C THR A 693 -1.30 39.69 -2.22
N ARG A 694 -2.03 38.79 -2.86
CA ARG A 694 -1.53 37.73 -3.72
C ARG A 694 -2.45 37.54 -4.94
N GLY A 695 -2.03 36.73 -5.91
CA GLY A 695 -2.84 36.32 -7.06
C GLY A 695 -3.40 37.51 -7.84
N VAL A 696 -4.68 37.48 -8.16
CA VAL A 696 -5.35 38.56 -8.92
C VAL A 696 -5.19 39.93 -8.27
N ARG A 697 -5.19 40.02 -6.92
CA ARG A 697 -5.03 41.27 -6.18
C ARG A 697 -3.66 41.87 -6.43
N LEU A 698 -2.62 41.06 -6.45
CA LEU A 698 -1.25 41.47 -6.80
C LEU A 698 -1.18 41.95 -8.27
N GLY A 699 -1.80 41.17 -9.17
CA GLY A 699 -1.86 41.56 -10.60
C GLY A 699 -2.60 42.89 -10.84
N MET A 700 -3.62 43.20 -10.06
CA MET A 700 -4.33 44.49 -10.11
C MET A 700 -3.47 45.66 -9.63
N LEU A 701 -2.61 45.43 -8.62
CA LEU A 701 -1.73 46.45 -8.04
C LEU A 701 -0.43 46.66 -8.85
N ILE A 702 0.06 45.59 -9.49
CA ILE A 702 1.28 45.62 -10.31
C ILE A 702 0.98 45.02 -11.71
N PRO A 703 0.20 45.72 -12.55
CA PRO A 703 -0.21 45.18 -13.86
C PRO A 703 0.94 44.81 -14.79
N GLY A 704 2.08 45.50 -14.70
CA GLY A 704 3.26 45.22 -15.48
C GLY A 704 3.81 43.80 -15.28
N LEU A 705 3.69 43.24 -14.08
CA LEU A 705 4.17 41.88 -13.77
C LEU A 705 3.37 40.81 -14.53
N VAL A 706 2.05 40.85 -14.45
CA VAL A 706 1.21 39.87 -15.15
C VAL A 706 1.15 40.06 -16.64
N ARG A 707 1.25 41.31 -17.14
CA ARG A 707 1.43 41.61 -18.59
C ARG A 707 2.74 41.02 -19.10
N MET A 708 3.87 41.20 -18.39
CA MET A 708 5.15 40.60 -18.75
C MET A 708 5.05 39.06 -18.84
N GLN A 709 4.37 38.40 -17.87
CA GLN A 709 4.18 36.95 -17.92
C GLN A 709 3.39 36.52 -19.16
N VAL A 710 2.26 37.18 -19.46
CA VAL A 710 1.46 36.89 -20.66
C VAL A 710 2.24 37.14 -21.91
N ARG A 711 3.02 38.24 -22.01
CA ARG A 711 3.94 38.51 -23.13
C ARG A 711 4.92 37.34 -23.32
N ALA A 712 5.53 36.86 -22.24
CA ALA A 712 6.46 35.73 -22.28
C ALA A 712 5.81 34.45 -22.81
N VAL A 713 4.57 34.15 -22.35
CA VAL A 713 3.79 32.99 -22.80
C VAL A 713 3.53 33.07 -24.32
N PHE A 714 3.02 34.20 -24.81
CA PHE A 714 2.63 34.32 -26.20
C PHE A 714 3.83 34.53 -27.16
N GLU A 715 4.94 35.15 -26.73
CA GLU A 715 6.18 35.14 -27.49
C GLU A 715 6.74 33.73 -27.68
N ALA A 716 6.72 32.91 -26.61
CA ALA A 716 7.10 31.49 -26.66
C ALA A 716 6.15 30.68 -27.55
N ALA A 717 4.84 30.85 -27.39
CA ALA A 717 3.84 30.15 -28.19
C ALA A 717 3.96 30.47 -29.68
N CYS A 718 4.14 31.76 -30.05
CA CYS A 718 4.36 32.17 -31.44
C CYS A 718 5.67 31.60 -32.01
N ALA A 719 6.76 31.56 -31.19
CA ALA A 719 8.02 30.96 -31.61
C ALA A 719 7.87 29.45 -31.86
N CYS A 720 7.25 28.73 -30.95
CA CYS A 720 6.94 27.32 -31.12
C CYS A 720 6.06 27.03 -32.35
N ALA A 721 5.00 27.82 -32.55
CA ALA A 721 4.11 27.67 -33.70
C ALA A 721 4.85 27.92 -35.04
N ARG A 722 5.76 28.90 -35.08
CA ARG A 722 6.63 29.16 -36.23
C ARG A 722 7.52 27.98 -36.58
N ASP A 723 7.97 27.24 -35.57
CA ASP A 723 8.79 26.03 -35.71
C ASP A 723 7.94 24.77 -36.00
N GLY A 724 6.60 24.91 -36.14
CA GLY A 724 5.68 23.81 -36.47
C GLY A 724 5.25 23.01 -35.24
N VAL A 725 5.42 23.52 -34.04
CA VAL A 725 4.89 22.93 -32.82
C VAL A 725 3.43 23.34 -32.68
N ASP A 726 2.55 22.35 -32.53
CA ASP A 726 1.13 22.55 -32.20
C ASP A 726 1.01 22.90 -30.72
N VAL A 727 0.58 24.13 -30.40
CA VAL A 727 0.59 24.68 -29.03
C VAL A 727 -0.80 25.13 -28.60
N HIS A 728 -1.16 24.83 -27.35
CA HIS A 728 -2.43 25.17 -26.75
C HIS A 728 -2.21 25.80 -25.36
N PRO A 729 -1.73 27.04 -25.30
CA PRO A 729 -1.56 27.76 -24.03
C PRO A 729 -2.91 28.15 -23.44
N GLU A 730 -3.10 27.87 -22.14
CA GLU A 730 -4.26 28.23 -21.34
C GLU A 730 -3.78 29.10 -20.16
N VAL A 731 -4.23 30.35 -20.09
CA VAL A 731 -3.80 31.28 -19.03
C VAL A 731 -4.78 31.28 -17.88
N MET A 732 -4.30 31.00 -16.69
CA MET A 732 -5.12 30.89 -15.48
C MET A 732 -4.84 32.03 -14.50
N ILE A 733 -5.91 32.72 -14.09
CA ILE A 733 -5.86 33.84 -13.14
C ILE A 733 -6.21 33.27 -11.75
N PRO A 734 -5.27 33.30 -10.76
CA PRO A 734 -5.50 32.75 -9.43
C PRO A 734 -6.26 33.71 -8.52
N LEU A 735 -6.85 33.17 -7.45
CA LEU A 735 -7.44 33.85 -6.28
C LEU A 735 -8.57 34.81 -6.61
N VAL A 736 -9.28 34.62 -7.71
CA VAL A 736 -10.42 35.45 -8.11
C VAL A 736 -11.59 35.23 -7.18
N ALA A 737 -12.12 36.30 -6.62
CA ALA A 737 -13.30 36.28 -5.73
C ALA A 737 -14.52 36.97 -6.36
N HIS A 738 -14.33 37.88 -7.31
CA HIS A 738 -15.40 38.68 -7.90
C HIS A 738 -15.25 38.78 -9.42
N VAL A 739 -16.35 38.68 -10.17
CA VAL A 739 -16.36 38.72 -11.62
C VAL A 739 -15.71 40.00 -12.19
N ALA A 740 -15.82 41.12 -11.47
CA ALA A 740 -15.17 42.38 -11.93
C ALA A 740 -13.63 42.32 -11.91
N GLU A 741 -13.03 41.55 -10.95
CA GLU A 741 -11.57 41.32 -10.96
C GLU A 741 -11.18 40.54 -12.20
N LEU A 742 -11.91 39.47 -12.51
CA LEU A 742 -11.66 38.63 -13.67
C LEU A 742 -11.82 39.40 -14.97
N ARG A 743 -12.89 40.20 -15.10
CA ARG A 743 -13.17 40.99 -16.28
C ARG A 743 -12.06 42.03 -16.58
N VAL A 744 -11.64 42.76 -15.56
CA VAL A 744 -10.58 43.78 -15.72
C VAL A 744 -9.25 43.13 -16.07
N MET A 745 -8.92 42.04 -15.36
CA MET A 745 -7.66 41.32 -15.60
C MET A 745 -7.65 40.67 -16.98
N ARG A 746 -8.71 39.94 -17.35
CA ARG A 746 -8.82 39.29 -18.66
C ARG A 746 -8.67 40.30 -19.80
N ALA A 747 -9.40 41.44 -19.74
CA ALA A 747 -9.32 42.44 -20.80
C ALA A 747 -7.89 42.99 -21.00
N ALA A 748 -7.17 43.24 -19.89
CA ALA A 748 -5.79 43.72 -19.95
C ALA A 748 -4.80 42.66 -20.49
N LEU A 749 -5.01 41.40 -20.17
CA LEU A 749 -4.13 40.29 -20.58
C LEU A 749 -4.42 39.81 -22.01
N GLU A 750 -5.69 39.85 -22.46
CA GLU A 750 -6.04 39.63 -23.87
C GLU A 750 -5.47 40.70 -24.80
N GLU A 751 -5.53 41.96 -24.37
CA GLU A 751 -4.90 43.07 -25.11
C GLU A 751 -3.40 42.80 -25.33
N GLU A 752 -2.69 42.35 -24.30
CA GLU A 752 -1.25 42.02 -24.40
C GLU A 752 -1.01 40.82 -25.31
N ALA A 753 -1.82 39.72 -25.15
CA ALA A 753 -1.72 38.53 -25.98
C ALA A 753 -1.93 38.84 -27.47
N GLN A 754 -2.94 39.64 -27.81
CA GLN A 754 -3.25 40.06 -29.17
C GLN A 754 -2.14 40.99 -29.74
N SER A 755 -1.59 41.87 -28.90
CA SER A 755 -0.46 42.72 -29.30
C SER A 755 0.74 41.87 -29.70
N VAL A 756 1.12 40.91 -28.90
CA VAL A 756 2.26 40.01 -29.17
C VAL A 756 2.01 39.17 -30.43
N MET A 757 0.83 38.58 -30.61
CA MET A 757 0.53 37.84 -31.82
C MET A 757 0.57 38.69 -33.07
N ALA A 758 0.05 39.93 -33.00
CA ALA A 758 0.14 40.90 -34.12
C ALA A 758 1.59 41.29 -34.40
N GLU A 759 2.40 41.58 -33.40
CA GLU A 759 3.84 41.87 -33.54
C GLU A 759 4.60 40.71 -34.22
N GLN A 760 4.25 39.47 -33.85
CA GLN A 760 4.90 38.24 -34.37
C GLN A 760 4.30 37.77 -35.70
N GLY A 761 3.12 38.27 -36.10
CA GLY A 761 2.40 37.89 -37.33
C GLY A 761 1.90 36.43 -37.32
N ILE A 762 1.62 35.89 -36.16
CA ILE A 762 1.16 34.50 -35.96
C ILE A 762 0.00 34.49 -34.97
N GLU A 763 -1.10 33.82 -35.34
CA GLU A 763 -2.22 33.55 -34.45
C GLU A 763 -2.03 32.19 -33.80
N VAL A 764 -2.22 32.11 -32.49
CA VAL A 764 -2.18 30.91 -31.66
C VAL A 764 -3.52 30.76 -30.95
N PRO A 765 -4.17 29.57 -30.98
CA PRO A 765 -5.38 29.36 -30.21
C PRO A 765 -5.04 29.34 -28.70
N TYR A 766 -5.88 29.95 -27.89
CA TYR A 766 -5.66 30.07 -26.46
C TYR A 766 -6.98 30.17 -25.70
N HIS A 767 -6.93 29.89 -24.37
CA HIS A 767 -8.04 30.12 -23.45
C HIS A 767 -7.58 30.94 -22.25
N PHE A 768 -8.49 31.77 -21.74
CA PHE A 768 -8.38 32.41 -20.43
C PHE A 768 -9.38 31.84 -19.45
N GLY A 769 -8.89 31.42 -18.31
CA GLY A 769 -9.72 30.86 -17.23
C GLY A 769 -9.29 31.34 -15.85
N THR A 770 -9.90 30.75 -14.85
CA THR A 770 -9.64 31.14 -13.45
C THR A 770 -9.58 29.93 -12.54
N MET A 771 -8.86 30.10 -11.44
CA MET A 771 -8.87 29.14 -10.34
C MET A 771 -10.08 29.37 -9.44
N ILE A 772 -10.81 28.31 -9.12
CA ILE A 772 -11.87 28.30 -8.11
C ILE A 772 -11.29 27.75 -6.82
N GLU A 773 -10.91 28.64 -5.93
CA GLU A 773 -10.19 28.30 -4.69
C GLU A 773 -10.67 29.09 -3.47
N ILE A 774 -11.68 29.94 -3.68
CA ILE A 774 -12.35 30.71 -2.63
C ILE A 774 -13.82 30.31 -2.60
N PRO A 775 -14.43 30.04 -1.42
CA PRO A 775 -15.86 29.69 -1.32
C PRO A 775 -16.79 30.65 -2.04
N ARG A 776 -16.51 31.97 -1.99
CA ARG A 776 -17.29 32.97 -2.71
C ARG A 776 -17.28 32.71 -4.22
N ALA A 777 -16.12 32.40 -4.80
CA ALA A 777 -15.98 32.10 -6.22
C ALA A 777 -16.82 30.86 -6.60
N ALA A 778 -16.80 29.81 -5.79
CA ALA A 778 -17.63 28.62 -6.00
C ALA A 778 -19.13 28.96 -5.98
N VAL A 779 -19.57 29.76 -5.03
CA VAL A 779 -20.98 30.17 -4.90
C VAL A 779 -21.44 31.06 -6.04
N THR A 780 -20.56 31.92 -6.60
CA THR A 780 -20.86 32.85 -7.68
C THR A 780 -20.32 32.40 -9.04
N ALA A 781 -20.10 31.11 -9.22
CA ALA A 781 -19.46 30.52 -10.40
C ALA A 781 -20.19 30.85 -11.73
N ALA A 782 -21.51 31.00 -11.71
CA ALA A 782 -22.27 31.42 -12.90
C ALA A 782 -21.84 32.80 -13.44
N GLU A 783 -21.52 33.77 -12.54
CA GLU A 783 -21.01 35.07 -12.95
C GLU A 783 -19.60 34.95 -13.51
N LEU A 784 -18.74 34.17 -12.87
CA LEU A 784 -17.35 33.98 -13.31
C LEU A 784 -17.29 33.28 -14.67
N ALA A 785 -18.18 32.32 -14.93
CA ALA A 785 -18.25 31.60 -16.21
C ALA A 785 -18.59 32.49 -17.41
N THR A 786 -19.16 33.70 -17.18
CA THR A 786 -19.38 34.65 -18.28
C THR A 786 -18.05 35.23 -18.82
N GLU A 787 -17.02 35.23 -18.02
CA GLU A 787 -15.68 35.78 -18.35
C GLU A 787 -14.59 34.70 -18.44
N ALA A 788 -14.79 33.48 -17.93
CA ALA A 788 -13.83 32.40 -17.99
C ALA A 788 -14.23 31.33 -19.03
N GLU A 789 -13.26 30.72 -19.68
CA GLU A 789 -13.44 29.63 -20.63
C GLU A 789 -13.16 28.28 -19.99
N PHE A 790 -12.44 28.27 -18.87
CA PHE A 790 -12.26 27.10 -18.03
C PHE A 790 -12.19 27.46 -16.56
N PHE A 791 -12.52 26.49 -15.69
CA PHE A 791 -12.31 26.53 -14.26
C PHE A 791 -11.34 25.44 -13.84
N SER A 792 -10.43 25.75 -12.91
CA SER A 792 -9.59 24.78 -12.24
C SER A 792 -9.76 24.95 -10.72
N PHE A 793 -10.16 23.88 -10.03
CA PHE A 793 -10.27 23.91 -8.57
C PHE A 793 -8.88 23.88 -7.93
N GLY A 794 -8.51 24.95 -7.22
CA GLY A 794 -7.37 25.03 -6.32
C GLY A 794 -7.77 24.48 -4.95
N THR A 795 -7.84 23.15 -4.85
CA THR A 795 -8.45 22.50 -3.68
C THR A 795 -7.67 22.66 -2.38
N ASN A 796 -6.38 23.00 -2.43
CA ASN A 796 -5.63 23.31 -1.21
C ASN A 796 -6.20 24.59 -0.55
N ASP A 797 -6.27 25.70 -1.29
CA ASP A 797 -6.82 26.97 -0.80
C ASP A 797 -8.33 26.89 -0.54
N LEU A 798 -9.07 26.16 -1.37
CA LEU A 798 -10.52 25.96 -1.15
C LEU A 798 -10.77 25.19 0.16
N THR A 799 -9.96 24.20 0.47
CA THR A 799 -10.04 23.44 1.74
C THR A 799 -9.70 24.33 2.92
N GLN A 800 -8.57 25.06 2.86
CA GLN A 800 -8.15 25.97 3.93
C GLN A 800 -9.23 27.01 4.24
N THR A 801 -9.78 27.63 3.22
CA THR A 801 -10.78 28.70 3.39
C THR A 801 -12.15 28.17 3.80
N THR A 802 -12.52 26.95 3.40
CA THR A 802 -13.78 26.32 3.79
C THR A 802 -13.75 25.88 5.25
N PHE A 803 -12.66 25.25 5.69
CA PHE A 803 -12.48 24.88 7.10
C PHE A 803 -12.08 26.08 8.00
N GLY A 804 -11.56 27.16 7.42
CA GLY A 804 -11.02 28.29 8.18
C GLY A 804 -9.74 27.93 8.93
N ILE A 805 -8.87 27.09 8.34
CA ILE A 805 -7.62 26.61 8.92
C ILE A 805 -6.45 26.84 7.96
N SER A 806 -5.28 27.12 8.50
CA SER A 806 -4.02 27.07 7.76
C SER A 806 -3.55 25.61 7.68
N ARG A 807 -3.15 25.15 6.50
CA ARG A 807 -2.64 23.79 6.29
C ARG A 807 -1.43 23.50 7.16
N ASP A 808 -0.42 24.37 7.08
CA ASP A 808 0.85 24.18 7.77
C ASP A 808 0.67 24.14 9.29
N ASP A 809 -0.12 25.04 9.85
CA ASP A 809 -0.42 25.08 11.29
C ASP A 809 -1.26 23.88 11.73
N ALA A 810 -2.22 23.44 10.91
CA ALA A 810 -3.12 22.35 11.25
C ALA A 810 -2.40 21.00 11.20
N GLU A 811 -1.60 20.73 10.16
CA GLU A 811 -0.85 19.47 9.98
C GLU A 811 0.24 19.31 11.04
N GLN A 812 0.89 20.39 11.46
CA GLN A 812 1.86 20.41 12.56
C GLN A 812 1.21 20.40 13.94
N GLY A 813 -0.05 20.75 14.05
CA GLY A 813 -0.77 20.96 15.31
C GLY A 813 -1.92 19.98 15.54
N PHE A 814 -3.15 20.49 15.56
CA PHE A 814 -4.34 19.79 16.05
C PHE A 814 -4.89 18.70 15.10
N LEU A 815 -4.52 18.71 13.80
CA LEU A 815 -5.10 17.79 12.81
C LEU A 815 -4.77 16.33 13.11
N VAL A 816 -3.56 16.06 13.59
CA VAL A 816 -3.13 14.70 14.02
C VAL A 816 -4.02 14.18 15.16
N GLU A 817 -4.34 15.05 16.12
CA GLU A 817 -5.22 14.73 17.24
C GLU A 817 -6.66 14.47 16.78
N TYR A 818 -7.17 15.27 15.82
CA TYR A 818 -8.52 15.11 15.26
C TYR A 818 -8.67 13.77 14.54
N LEU A 819 -7.66 13.36 13.76
CA LEU A 819 -7.62 12.05 13.10
C LEU A 819 -7.55 10.92 14.12
N GLY A 820 -6.69 11.04 15.13
CA GLY A 820 -6.53 10.06 16.20
C GLY A 820 -7.79 9.84 17.04
N ARG A 821 -8.59 10.89 17.25
CA ARG A 821 -9.88 10.84 17.94
C ARG A 821 -11.07 10.46 17.05
N GLY A 822 -10.87 10.33 15.74
CA GLY A 822 -11.96 10.06 14.79
C GLY A 822 -12.92 11.23 14.61
N ILE A 823 -12.52 12.48 14.92
CA ILE A 823 -13.30 13.70 14.65
C ILE A 823 -13.37 13.95 13.15
N LEU A 824 -12.23 13.74 12.47
CA LEU A 824 -12.16 13.66 11.02
C LEU A 824 -11.79 12.22 10.63
N ALA A 825 -12.50 11.67 9.66
CA ALA A 825 -12.24 10.32 9.17
C ALA A 825 -10.95 10.25 8.36
N LYS A 826 -10.59 11.34 7.66
CA LYS A 826 -9.39 11.47 6.81
C LYS A 826 -8.83 12.88 6.92
N ASN A 827 -7.56 13.04 6.56
CA ASN A 827 -6.94 14.35 6.38
C ASN A 827 -7.59 15.08 5.19
N PRO A 828 -8.22 16.25 5.40
CA PRO A 828 -8.90 16.99 4.34
C PRO A 828 -7.94 17.59 3.29
N PHE A 829 -6.63 17.57 3.54
CA PHE A 829 -5.59 17.95 2.58
C PHE A 829 -5.05 16.78 1.74
N GLU A 830 -5.35 15.53 2.13
CA GLU A 830 -5.03 14.32 1.36
C GLU A 830 -6.23 13.85 0.52
N THR A 831 -7.43 13.84 1.11
CA THR A 831 -8.68 13.46 0.43
C THR A 831 -9.69 14.57 0.57
N ILE A 832 -10.36 14.95 -0.52
CA ILE A 832 -11.36 16.03 -0.52
C ILE A 832 -12.48 15.72 0.48
N ASP A 833 -12.77 16.70 1.33
CA ASP A 833 -13.97 16.69 2.18
C ASP A 833 -15.24 16.77 1.33
N ARG A 834 -16.00 15.67 1.27
CA ARG A 834 -17.17 15.55 0.43
C ARG A 834 -18.32 16.45 0.88
N GLU A 835 -18.45 16.66 2.19
CA GLU A 835 -19.61 17.34 2.79
C GLU A 835 -19.52 18.87 2.67
N GLY A 836 -18.34 19.44 2.81
CA GLY A 836 -18.13 20.90 2.71
C GLY A 836 -17.54 21.29 1.36
N VAL A 837 -16.27 20.93 1.11
CA VAL A 837 -15.53 21.31 -0.11
C VAL A 837 -16.21 20.71 -1.34
N GLY A 838 -16.61 19.43 -1.28
CA GLY A 838 -17.28 18.73 -2.38
C GLY A 838 -18.60 19.38 -2.78
N GLN A 839 -19.38 19.90 -1.82
CA GLN A 839 -20.59 20.66 -2.13
C GLN A 839 -20.29 21.98 -2.84
N LEU A 840 -19.27 22.71 -2.43
CA LEU A 840 -18.85 23.93 -3.11
C LEU A 840 -18.42 23.64 -4.56
N MET A 841 -17.67 22.56 -4.77
CA MET A 841 -17.30 22.09 -6.10
C MET A 841 -18.55 21.76 -6.94
N ALA A 842 -19.50 21.00 -6.38
CA ALA A 842 -20.77 20.65 -7.06
C ALA A 842 -21.52 21.90 -7.51
N TRP A 843 -21.68 22.89 -6.63
CA TRP A 843 -22.34 24.16 -6.98
C TRP A 843 -21.59 24.92 -8.05
N ALA A 844 -20.26 24.93 -8.01
CA ALA A 844 -19.46 25.64 -9.02
C ALA A 844 -19.59 24.98 -10.39
N VAL A 845 -19.53 23.64 -10.47
CA VAL A 845 -19.71 22.89 -11.71
C VAL A 845 -21.12 23.11 -12.29
N GLU A 846 -22.16 22.89 -11.47
CA GLU A 846 -23.56 23.05 -11.90
C GLU A 846 -23.85 24.45 -12.44
N ARG A 847 -23.49 25.48 -11.66
CA ARG A 847 -23.75 26.89 -12.01
C ARG A 847 -22.89 27.38 -13.14
N GLY A 848 -21.62 26.96 -13.16
CA GLY A 848 -20.69 27.32 -14.24
C GLY A 848 -21.11 26.75 -15.58
N LYS A 849 -21.37 25.42 -15.65
CA LYS A 849 -21.82 24.77 -16.88
C LYS A 849 -23.25 25.20 -17.32
N ALA A 850 -24.10 25.60 -16.37
CA ALA A 850 -25.40 26.20 -16.70
C ALA A 850 -25.26 27.56 -17.38
N ALA A 851 -24.29 28.39 -16.97
CA ALA A 851 -24.02 29.70 -17.57
C ALA A 851 -23.22 29.59 -18.88
N ARG A 852 -22.28 28.65 -18.96
CA ARG A 852 -21.45 28.34 -20.12
C ARG A 852 -21.38 26.81 -20.33
N PRO A 853 -22.17 26.25 -21.26
CA PRO A 853 -22.24 24.78 -21.46
C PRO A 853 -20.93 24.13 -21.92
N ASP A 854 -20.05 24.86 -22.59
CA ASP A 854 -18.72 24.46 -23.05
C ASP A 854 -17.60 24.76 -22.05
N LEU A 855 -17.93 25.14 -20.83
CA LEU A 855 -16.96 25.39 -19.77
C LEU A 855 -16.20 24.11 -19.41
N GLU A 856 -14.88 24.10 -19.64
CA GLU A 856 -14.02 23.03 -19.16
C GLU A 856 -13.79 23.21 -17.63
N VAL A 857 -13.90 22.12 -16.86
CA VAL A 857 -13.74 22.17 -15.40
C VAL A 857 -12.82 21.05 -14.95
N GLY A 858 -11.75 21.40 -14.27
CA GLY A 858 -10.79 20.44 -13.74
C GLY A 858 -10.34 20.78 -12.33
N ILE A 859 -9.43 19.97 -11.81
CA ILE A 859 -8.80 20.12 -10.50
C ILE A 859 -7.28 20.09 -10.66
N CYS A 860 -6.57 20.92 -9.92
CA CYS A 860 -5.09 20.99 -9.98
C CYS A 860 -4.41 20.94 -8.58
N GLY A 861 -5.18 20.82 -7.50
CA GLY A 861 -4.64 20.62 -6.16
C GLY A 861 -4.00 19.23 -5.97
N GLU A 862 -3.38 19.00 -4.84
CA GLU A 862 -2.76 17.70 -4.50
C GLU A 862 -3.75 16.53 -4.53
N HIS A 863 -5.01 16.80 -4.27
CA HIS A 863 -6.12 15.85 -4.34
C HIS A 863 -6.31 15.21 -5.74
N GLY A 864 -5.81 15.84 -6.81
CA GLY A 864 -5.88 15.27 -8.16
C GLY A 864 -5.15 13.94 -8.35
N GLY A 865 -4.32 13.54 -7.40
CA GLY A 865 -3.63 12.24 -7.35
C GLY A 865 -4.21 11.25 -6.33
N ASP A 866 -5.22 11.63 -5.55
CA ASP A 866 -5.86 10.75 -4.56
C ASP A 866 -7.05 10.00 -5.17
N PRO A 867 -7.08 8.65 -5.10
CA PRO A 867 -8.16 7.86 -5.69
C PRO A 867 -9.57 8.23 -5.19
N GLY A 868 -9.71 8.54 -3.89
CA GLY A 868 -11.01 8.94 -3.30
C GLY A 868 -11.51 10.29 -3.84
N SER A 869 -10.58 11.22 -4.03
CA SER A 869 -10.87 12.54 -4.61
C SER A 869 -11.16 12.44 -6.12
N ILE A 870 -10.45 11.56 -6.84
CA ILE A 870 -10.70 11.29 -8.26
C ILE A 870 -12.11 10.71 -8.46
N ALA A 871 -12.54 9.79 -7.60
CA ALA A 871 -13.90 9.26 -7.63
C ALA A 871 -14.95 10.38 -7.46
N LEU A 872 -14.73 11.31 -6.51
CA LEU A 872 -15.60 12.48 -6.36
C LEU A 872 -15.59 13.38 -7.62
N CYS A 873 -14.45 13.64 -8.20
CA CYS A 873 -14.34 14.42 -9.43
C CYS A 873 -15.11 13.78 -10.59
N HIS A 874 -15.06 12.44 -10.69
CA HIS A 874 -15.86 11.69 -11.67
C HIS A 874 -17.38 11.84 -11.40
N GLU A 875 -17.82 11.69 -10.15
CA GLU A 875 -19.22 11.87 -9.75
C GLU A 875 -19.74 13.30 -10.06
N LEU A 876 -18.89 14.30 -9.87
CA LEU A 876 -19.20 15.71 -10.15
C LEU A 876 -19.10 16.07 -11.65
N ARG A 877 -18.71 15.13 -12.52
CA ARG A 877 -18.55 15.34 -13.97
C ARG A 877 -17.52 16.44 -14.31
N LEU A 878 -16.38 16.42 -13.65
CA LEU A 878 -15.24 17.21 -14.07
C LEU A 878 -14.69 16.66 -15.40
N ASP A 879 -14.02 17.51 -16.15
CA ASP A 879 -13.45 17.15 -17.44
C ASP A 879 -12.05 16.51 -17.27
N TYR A 880 -11.27 16.97 -16.28
CA TYR A 880 -9.96 16.39 -15.98
C TYR A 880 -9.57 16.50 -14.50
N VAL A 881 -8.62 15.67 -14.09
CA VAL A 881 -7.82 15.82 -12.86
C VAL A 881 -6.36 16.10 -13.23
N SER A 882 -5.65 16.87 -12.40
CA SER A 882 -4.23 17.15 -12.59
C SER A 882 -3.47 16.83 -11.29
N CYS A 883 -2.37 16.11 -11.42
CA CYS A 883 -1.57 15.64 -10.29
C CYS A 883 -0.06 15.75 -10.60
N SER A 884 0.80 15.46 -9.62
CA SER A 884 2.23 15.39 -9.89
C SER A 884 2.54 14.32 -10.95
N PRO A 885 3.60 14.50 -11.78
CA PRO A 885 3.93 13.55 -12.85
C PRO A 885 3.97 12.08 -12.39
N PHE A 886 4.53 11.83 -11.21
CA PHE A 886 4.61 10.48 -10.65
C PHE A 886 3.25 9.86 -10.31
N ARG A 887 2.21 10.66 -10.06
CA ARG A 887 0.88 10.16 -9.76
C ARG A 887 -0.02 9.93 -10.98
N VAL A 888 0.43 10.31 -12.17
CA VAL A 888 -0.33 10.12 -13.42
C VAL A 888 -0.76 8.66 -13.64
N PRO A 889 0.10 7.63 -13.48
CA PRO A 889 -0.32 6.24 -13.63
C PRO A 889 -1.42 5.82 -12.64
N ILE A 890 -1.31 6.28 -11.39
CA ILE A 890 -2.29 6.04 -10.33
C ILE A 890 -3.63 6.70 -10.69
N ALA A 891 -3.59 7.96 -11.13
CA ALA A 891 -4.78 8.73 -11.49
C ALA A 891 -5.53 8.11 -12.68
N ARG A 892 -4.81 7.59 -13.69
CA ARG A 892 -5.39 6.88 -14.84
C ARG A 892 -6.18 5.65 -14.39
N LEU A 893 -5.59 4.84 -13.51
CA LEU A 893 -6.27 3.65 -12.98
C LEU A 893 -7.45 4.02 -12.09
N ALA A 894 -7.29 5.01 -11.20
CA ALA A 894 -8.36 5.45 -10.30
C ALA A 894 -9.55 6.04 -11.08
N ALA A 895 -9.30 6.79 -12.15
CA ALA A 895 -10.35 7.31 -13.03
C ALA A 895 -11.11 6.17 -13.75
N ALA A 896 -10.40 5.11 -14.16
CA ALA A 896 -11.03 3.93 -14.75
C ALA A 896 -11.88 3.16 -13.72
N HIS A 897 -11.40 3.04 -12.47
CA HIS A 897 -12.18 2.43 -11.38
C HIS A 897 -13.48 3.18 -11.15
N ALA A 898 -13.42 4.52 -11.07
CA ALA A 898 -14.62 5.34 -10.87
C ALA A 898 -15.66 5.14 -11.99
N ALA A 899 -15.21 5.06 -13.25
CA ALA A 899 -16.09 4.79 -14.39
C ALA A 899 -16.69 3.37 -14.34
N LEU A 900 -15.91 2.37 -13.93
CA LEU A 900 -16.38 0.98 -13.78
C LEU A 900 -17.36 0.80 -12.62
N GLU A 901 -17.21 1.56 -11.53
CA GLU A 901 -18.13 1.56 -10.40
C GLU A 901 -19.48 2.16 -10.78
N GLU A 902 -19.48 3.27 -11.50
CA GLU A 902 -20.71 3.89 -12.02
C GLU A 902 -21.47 2.95 -12.96
N ALA A 903 -20.78 2.27 -13.89
CA ALA A 903 -21.37 1.31 -14.82
C ALA A 903 -22.03 0.11 -14.09
N ASN A 904 -21.54 -0.28 -12.92
CA ASN A 904 -22.15 -1.35 -12.12
C ASN A 904 -23.36 -0.89 -11.31
N ALA A 905 -23.44 0.42 -10.97
CA ALA A 905 -24.51 0.98 -10.17
C ALA A 905 -25.74 1.37 -11.02
N SER A 906 -25.56 1.55 -12.35
CA SER A 906 -26.59 1.81 -13.34
C SER A 906 -27.17 0.53 -13.94
#